data_fbfd97b48134a6a11815035bd1196afe
#
_entry.id   fbfd97b48134a6a11815035bd1196afe
#
_cell.length_a   1.000
_cell.length_b   1.000
_cell.length_c   1.000
_cell.angle_alpha   90.00
_cell.angle_beta   90.00
_cell.angle_gamma   90.00
#
_symmetry.space_group_name_H-M   'P 1'
#
loop_
_entity.id
_entity.type
_entity.pdbx_description
1 polymer ?
#
loop_
_entity_poly.entity_id
_entity_poly.type
_entity_poly.pdbx_seq_one_letter_code
_entity_poly.pdbx_strand_id
1 'polypeptide(L)'
;MTMEDTTPDGACAASTLVSLGEIKELAEVGRPTVSNWRRRFSKESPQVGGDRRPPFPDPVGGSDSRPLFDAEDVAAWLDLRPIPDAEPGEDGSLPTYGDRFRRGLRLRGLVALRHELGSAERLIVDALAVCAMAGEGGDWYPEALPAELTADVEAADPRVVRAVRQLIEEMGSPGAAAGTVLDLAERLESDLVMDTTPPALAELVSRLAGPVGVMSSGPDYPTVINLCAGTGELLFALDSIKGRGGIVAVEPDPLRRKIILYRLFAHHCTAVDICARPEELDTLRPWEQREFDLDPERPWGIPSGDVVLADPPYAAGEREFDEEGPLSWALEAVHRLNPGGRGLVVVPSWTLSRPRGTTPTPNARMREELLSRGAVAAIIQLPRRIHRFRTGAEHALLVLRDEAASENRGRALLVDADRIARRVGGTWPEYVAKVLEEGRSPVAEEARDFPVSATGPRGEALLDGRSVLPAHRLGTKEQGLDHFSATLDARREAATALPQLKEWIGDLGIARRIPGGEVAHRKVGEHLRAGQLRLLAGHRIRESDIGDAGLMVVGREEMLGALPLGQRRIALEDLAEYPQAQTTELGDVFLLTEHGVRTRVDDAGGCVLLAPVQGLRIPAYRRFLAGEVRPEEVWMRPHPLAQLLAAPRNQQRGSGSLVRRVSVRDMDLPELPPEEVAELEAILAETDRQRADIRRQLAALDNLALRLSAGVADGDLALRRRPGSA
;
A
#
# COMPACT_ATOMS: atom_id res chain seq x y z
N MET A 1 -48.74 -52.01 30.84
CA MET A 1 -47.81 -51.40 31.81
C MET A 1 -47.02 -50.38 31.02
N THR A 2 -47.59 -49.17 30.91
CA THR A 2 -47.11 -48.02 30.16
C THR A 2 -46.03 -47.32 30.98
N MET A 3 -44.81 -47.26 30.47
CA MET A 3 -43.78 -46.40 31.01
C MET A 3 -43.92 -45.02 30.36
N GLU A 4 -44.23 -44.06 31.20
CA GLU A 4 -44.26 -42.64 30.87
C GLU A 4 -42.82 -42.15 30.56
N ASP A 5 -42.72 -41.57 29.38
CA ASP A 5 -41.55 -40.88 28.89
C ASP A 5 -41.52 -39.47 29.51
N THR A 6 -40.71 -39.29 30.52
CA THR A 6 -40.45 -37.97 31.10
C THR A 6 -39.21 -37.38 30.39
N THR A 7 -39.46 -36.58 29.36
CA THR A 7 -38.50 -35.60 28.81
C THR A 7 -38.16 -34.55 29.88
N PRO A 8 -36.92 -34.29 30.20
CA PRO A 8 -36.54 -33.11 30.93
C PRO A 8 -36.44 -31.92 29.98
N ASP A 9 -37.53 -31.20 29.89
CA ASP A 9 -37.54 -29.85 29.34
C ASP A 9 -36.72 -28.94 30.26
N GLY A 10 -35.88 -28.07 29.66
CA GLY A 10 -35.26 -26.98 30.36
C GLY A 10 -33.77 -27.07 30.66
N ALA A 11 -32.97 -27.35 29.64
CA ALA A 11 -31.58 -26.87 29.68
C ALA A 11 -31.58 -25.34 29.44
N CYS A 12 -31.71 -24.60 30.55
CA CYS A 12 -31.38 -23.18 30.57
C CYS A 12 -29.97 -23.04 29.99
N ALA A 13 -29.83 -22.42 28.84
CA ALA A 13 -28.55 -22.11 28.26
C ALA A 13 -27.76 -21.34 29.31
N ALA A 14 -26.75 -21.94 29.90
CA ALA A 14 -25.92 -21.28 30.89
C ALA A 14 -25.30 -20.04 30.23
N SER A 15 -25.74 -18.84 30.63
CA SER A 15 -25.28 -17.58 30.08
C SER A 15 -23.76 -17.52 30.23
N THR A 16 -23.07 -17.33 29.10
CA THR A 16 -21.62 -17.25 29.11
C THR A 16 -21.22 -15.91 29.71
N LEU A 17 -20.55 -15.94 30.87
CA LEU A 17 -20.09 -14.73 31.53
C LEU A 17 -18.71 -14.33 31.04
N VAL A 18 -18.48 -13.02 30.83
CA VAL A 18 -17.23 -12.42 30.38
C VAL A 18 -16.82 -11.27 31.29
N SER A 19 -15.52 -11.16 31.53
CA SER A 19 -14.91 -10.05 32.25
C SER A 19 -14.54 -8.90 31.29
N LEU A 20 -14.24 -7.70 31.80
CA LEU A 20 -13.74 -6.57 31.00
C LEU A 20 -12.43 -6.89 30.28
N GLY A 21 -11.60 -7.77 30.86
CA GLY A 21 -10.37 -8.23 30.21
C GLY A 21 -10.68 -9.10 28.99
N GLU A 22 -11.63 -10.03 29.12
CA GLU A 22 -12.07 -10.89 28.02
C GLU A 22 -12.81 -10.10 26.93
N ILE A 23 -13.66 -9.13 27.31
CA ILE A 23 -14.31 -8.24 26.32
C ILE A 23 -13.25 -7.50 25.47
N LYS A 24 -12.17 -7.02 26.09
CA LYS A 24 -11.04 -6.41 25.37
C LYS A 24 -10.44 -7.37 24.34
N GLU A 25 -10.17 -8.60 24.75
CA GLU A 25 -9.52 -9.61 23.90
C GLU A 25 -10.47 -10.09 22.78
N LEU A 26 -11.71 -10.38 23.12
CA LEU A 26 -12.70 -10.90 22.17
C LEU A 26 -13.15 -9.85 21.13
N ALA A 27 -13.25 -8.58 21.51
CA ALA A 27 -13.58 -7.47 20.61
C ALA A 27 -12.35 -6.85 19.93
N GLU A 28 -11.14 -7.34 20.24
CA GLU A 28 -9.86 -6.85 19.69
C GLU A 28 -9.67 -5.34 19.87
N VAL A 29 -9.91 -4.84 21.07
CA VAL A 29 -9.77 -3.42 21.40
C VAL A 29 -8.77 -3.19 22.52
N GLY A 30 -8.26 -1.95 22.62
CA GLY A 30 -7.39 -1.58 23.73
C GLY A 30 -8.09 -1.59 25.09
N ARG A 31 -7.37 -1.98 26.17
CA ARG A 31 -7.91 -1.95 27.53
C ARG A 31 -8.52 -0.59 27.92
N PRO A 32 -7.93 0.56 27.55
CA PRO A 32 -8.54 1.86 27.81
C PRO A 32 -9.90 2.03 27.13
N THR A 33 -10.11 1.41 25.98
CA THR A 33 -11.34 1.53 25.18
C THR A 33 -12.53 0.94 25.92
N VAL A 34 -12.42 -0.30 26.43
CA VAL A 34 -13.52 -0.96 27.18
C VAL A 34 -13.81 -0.21 28.48
N SER A 35 -12.79 0.23 29.20
CA SER A 35 -12.96 1.03 30.42
C SER A 35 -13.63 2.38 30.14
N ASN A 36 -13.29 3.01 29.02
CA ASN A 36 -13.92 4.25 28.57
C ASN A 36 -15.37 4.03 28.15
N TRP A 37 -15.68 2.93 27.47
CA TRP A 37 -17.04 2.57 27.11
C TRP A 37 -17.92 2.43 28.36
N ARG A 38 -17.50 1.63 29.35
CA ARG A 38 -18.21 1.46 30.60
C ARG A 38 -18.46 2.79 31.32
N ARG A 39 -17.46 3.65 31.40
CA ARG A 39 -17.55 4.96 32.06
C ARG A 39 -18.43 5.93 31.30
N ARG A 40 -18.25 6.04 29.98
CA ARG A 40 -18.94 7.03 29.14
C ARG A 40 -20.40 6.70 28.89
N PHE A 41 -20.72 5.42 28.85
CA PHE A 41 -22.07 4.90 28.61
C PHE A 41 -22.69 4.28 29.86
N SER A 42 -22.32 4.72 31.07
CA SER A 42 -22.98 4.33 32.29
C SER A 42 -24.39 4.96 32.35
N LYS A 43 -25.33 4.29 33.06
CA LYS A 43 -26.69 4.81 33.26
C LYS A 43 -26.71 6.17 33.95
N GLU A 44 -25.65 6.50 34.70
CA GLU A 44 -25.50 7.73 35.47
C GLU A 44 -24.83 8.86 34.67
N SER A 45 -24.26 8.57 33.49
CA SER A 45 -23.61 9.58 32.69
C SER A 45 -24.61 10.52 32.01
N PRO A 46 -24.51 11.86 32.19
CA PRO A 46 -25.39 12.80 31.52
C PRO A 46 -25.23 12.65 29.99
N GLN A 47 -26.36 12.34 29.32
CA GLN A 47 -26.40 12.25 27.86
C GLN A 47 -26.24 13.64 27.27
N VAL A 48 -25.08 13.99 26.81
CA VAL A 48 -24.79 15.25 26.12
C VAL A 48 -25.06 15.08 24.62
N GLY A 49 -26.09 15.77 24.13
CA GLY A 49 -26.30 15.98 22.71
C GLY A 49 -26.91 14.82 21.94
N GLY A 50 -28.21 14.57 22.11
CA GLY A 50 -29.08 13.88 21.12
C GLY A 50 -28.77 12.40 20.78
N ASP A 51 -27.67 11.85 21.22
CA ASP A 51 -27.21 10.50 20.91
C ASP A 51 -27.83 9.47 21.89
N ARG A 52 -28.98 8.88 21.49
CA ARG A 52 -29.72 7.87 22.27
C ARG A 52 -29.06 6.49 22.17
N ARG A 53 -27.76 6.37 22.39
CA ARG A 53 -27.14 5.05 22.46
C ARG A 53 -27.46 4.35 23.80
N PRO A 54 -27.76 3.04 23.78
CA PRO A 54 -28.05 2.31 25.00
C PRO A 54 -26.82 2.32 25.95
N PRO A 55 -27.09 2.28 27.29
CA PRO A 55 -26.02 2.18 28.27
C PRO A 55 -25.26 0.86 28.12
N PHE A 56 -23.99 0.86 28.58
CA PHE A 56 -23.20 -0.37 28.66
C PHE A 56 -23.91 -1.37 29.58
N PRO A 57 -23.90 -2.69 29.28
CA PRO A 57 -24.55 -3.71 30.09
C PRO A 57 -24.15 -3.64 31.56
N ASP A 58 -25.10 -3.94 32.45
CA ASP A 58 -24.84 -4.04 33.89
C ASP A 58 -24.09 -5.35 34.19
N PRO A 59 -23.22 -5.38 35.19
CA PRO A 59 -22.62 -6.62 35.62
C PRO A 59 -23.69 -7.55 36.24
N VAL A 60 -23.68 -8.80 35.78
CA VAL A 60 -24.57 -9.86 36.30
C VAL A 60 -23.92 -10.72 37.37
N GLY A 61 -22.63 -10.51 37.62
CA GLY A 61 -21.86 -11.27 38.62
C GLY A 61 -20.47 -10.69 38.87
N GLY A 62 -19.66 -11.41 39.63
CA GLY A 62 -18.30 -11.02 40.01
C GLY A 62 -18.26 -10.06 41.20
N SER A 63 -17.14 -9.35 41.36
CA SER A 63 -16.95 -8.31 42.38
C SER A 63 -16.85 -6.93 41.72
N ASP A 64 -16.95 -5.85 42.49
CA ASP A 64 -16.81 -4.48 42.01
C ASP A 64 -15.48 -4.24 41.27
N SER A 65 -14.42 -4.93 41.70
CA SER A 65 -13.08 -4.89 41.07
C SER A 65 -12.93 -5.82 39.87
N ARG A 66 -13.77 -6.86 39.75
CA ARG A 66 -13.78 -7.84 38.65
C ARG A 66 -15.22 -8.20 38.28
N PRO A 67 -15.97 -7.25 37.70
CA PRO A 67 -17.34 -7.48 37.29
C PRO A 67 -17.40 -8.48 36.12
N LEU A 68 -18.44 -9.30 36.13
CA LEU A 68 -18.77 -10.25 35.06
C LEU A 68 -20.09 -9.81 34.40
N PHE A 69 -20.09 -9.88 33.07
CA PHE A 69 -21.18 -9.45 32.20
C PHE A 69 -21.72 -10.63 31.42
N ASP A 70 -22.99 -10.59 31.09
CA ASP A 70 -23.57 -11.53 30.15
C ASP A 70 -22.98 -11.29 28.74
N ALA A 71 -22.52 -12.34 28.10
CA ALA A 71 -21.84 -12.22 26.80
C ALA A 71 -22.77 -11.79 25.68
N GLU A 72 -24.06 -12.21 25.71
CA GLU A 72 -25.02 -11.84 24.68
C GLU A 72 -25.44 -10.37 24.82
N ASP A 73 -25.64 -9.89 26.05
CA ASP A 73 -25.90 -8.47 26.30
C ASP A 73 -24.74 -7.59 25.82
N VAL A 74 -23.51 -8.04 26.05
CA VAL A 74 -22.29 -7.34 25.57
C VAL A 74 -22.23 -7.37 24.05
N ALA A 75 -22.50 -8.51 23.42
CA ALA A 75 -22.50 -8.64 21.96
C ALA A 75 -23.55 -7.71 21.33
N ALA A 76 -24.79 -7.74 21.82
CA ALA A 76 -25.86 -6.86 21.35
C ALA A 76 -25.54 -5.37 21.51
N TRP A 77 -24.85 -5.01 22.60
CA TRP A 77 -24.39 -3.64 22.81
C TRP A 77 -23.25 -3.25 21.81
N LEU A 78 -22.35 -4.17 21.48
CA LEU A 78 -21.26 -3.98 20.54
C LEU A 78 -21.73 -3.96 19.07
N ASP A 79 -22.86 -4.59 18.72
CA ASP A 79 -23.46 -4.56 17.38
C ASP A 79 -23.82 -3.13 16.94
N LEU A 80 -24.14 -2.27 17.89
CA LEU A 80 -24.44 -0.86 17.61
C LEU A 80 -23.19 0.00 17.34
N ARG A 81 -22.01 -0.62 17.24
CA ARG A 81 -20.73 0.08 17.12
C ARG A 81 -19.93 -0.46 15.92
N PRO A 82 -20.06 0.22 14.79
CA PRO A 82 -19.25 -0.13 13.64
C PRO A 82 -17.77 0.10 13.95
N ILE A 83 -16.92 -0.72 13.38
CA ILE A 83 -15.46 -0.60 13.48
C ILE A 83 -15.05 0.57 12.61
N PRO A 84 -14.38 1.60 13.15
CA PRO A 84 -13.85 2.70 12.33
C PRO A 84 -12.89 2.17 11.26
N ASP A 85 -13.01 2.71 10.05
CA ASP A 85 -12.15 2.37 8.90
C ASP A 85 -12.22 0.88 8.46
N ALA A 86 -13.27 0.15 8.88
CA ALA A 86 -13.52 -1.20 8.42
C ALA A 86 -14.21 -1.19 7.04
N GLU A 87 -13.93 -2.22 6.26
CA GLU A 87 -14.56 -2.43 4.96
C GLU A 87 -16.01 -2.89 5.14
N PRO A 88 -16.95 -2.37 4.35
CA PRO A 88 -18.32 -2.87 4.34
C PRO A 88 -18.36 -4.34 3.94
N GLY A 89 -19.23 -5.12 4.55
CA GLY A 89 -19.51 -6.51 4.12
C GLY A 89 -20.21 -6.57 2.76
N GLU A 90 -20.41 -7.77 2.25
CA GLU A 90 -21.11 -8.02 0.96
C GLU A 90 -22.50 -7.40 0.88
N ASP A 91 -23.16 -7.22 2.00
CA ASP A 91 -24.48 -6.59 2.17
C ASP A 91 -24.40 -5.06 2.29
N GLY A 92 -23.21 -4.48 2.22
CA GLY A 92 -22.95 -3.05 2.42
C GLY A 92 -22.99 -2.60 3.89
N SER A 93 -23.15 -3.51 4.85
CA SER A 93 -23.09 -3.20 6.28
C SER A 93 -21.63 -3.09 6.75
N LEU A 94 -21.37 -2.14 7.67
CA LEU A 94 -20.06 -2.06 8.30
C LEU A 94 -19.93 -3.14 9.37
N PRO A 95 -18.83 -3.91 9.40
CA PRO A 95 -18.59 -4.87 10.47
C PRO A 95 -18.54 -4.15 11.82
N THR A 96 -19.08 -4.82 12.84
CA THR A 96 -19.22 -4.26 14.18
C THR A 96 -18.23 -4.88 15.15
N TYR A 97 -18.02 -4.22 16.29
CA TYR A 97 -17.30 -4.86 17.40
C TYR A 97 -18.05 -6.07 17.95
N GLY A 98 -19.39 -6.17 17.75
CA GLY A 98 -20.20 -7.33 18.08
C GLY A 98 -19.85 -8.55 17.26
N ASP A 99 -19.63 -8.37 15.96
CA ASP A 99 -19.21 -9.46 15.06
C ASP A 99 -17.86 -10.03 15.48
N ARG A 100 -16.87 -9.15 15.77
CA ARG A 100 -15.56 -9.58 16.30
C ARG A 100 -15.70 -10.31 17.63
N PHE A 101 -16.51 -9.78 18.51
CA PHE A 101 -16.72 -10.36 19.83
C PHE A 101 -17.34 -11.76 19.75
N ARG A 102 -18.41 -11.95 18.95
CA ARG A 102 -19.01 -13.28 18.73
C ARG A 102 -18.05 -14.26 18.11
N ARG A 103 -17.29 -13.83 17.09
CA ARG A 103 -16.23 -14.66 16.50
C ARG A 103 -15.22 -15.09 17.57
N GLY A 104 -14.81 -14.14 18.42
CA GLY A 104 -13.92 -14.40 19.55
C GLY A 104 -14.49 -15.41 20.54
N LEU A 105 -15.79 -15.32 20.86
CA LEU A 105 -16.46 -16.29 21.75
C LEU A 105 -16.44 -17.70 21.17
N ARG A 106 -16.74 -17.87 19.88
CA ARG A 106 -16.70 -19.18 19.19
C ARG A 106 -15.32 -19.83 19.31
N LEU A 107 -14.26 -19.03 19.13
CA LEU A 107 -12.88 -19.51 19.17
C LEU A 107 -12.31 -19.69 20.58
N ARG A 108 -13.00 -19.18 21.61
CA ARG A 108 -12.53 -19.20 23.01
C ARG A 108 -12.18 -20.61 23.51
N GLY A 109 -12.98 -21.58 23.15
CA GLY A 109 -12.76 -22.98 23.55
C GLY A 109 -11.46 -23.54 22.94
N LEU A 110 -11.17 -23.23 21.69
CA LEU A 110 -9.95 -23.65 21.01
C LEU A 110 -8.71 -22.91 21.52
N VAL A 111 -8.79 -21.61 21.74
CA VAL A 111 -7.69 -20.80 22.28
C VAL A 111 -7.27 -21.30 23.67
N ALA A 112 -8.22 -21.68 24.50
CA ALA A 112 -7.91 -22.21 25.84
C ALA A 112 -7.10 -23.51 25.80
N LEU A 113 -7.25 -24.34 24.78
CA LEU A 113 -6.55 -25.61 24.60
C LEU A 113 -5.08 -25.43 24.15
N ARG A 114 -4.70 -24.29 23.58
CA ARG A 114 -3.31 -24.02 23.12
C ARG A 114 -2.27 -24.34 24.18
N HIS A 115 -2.48 -23.86 25.39
CA HIS A 115 -1.51 -24.02 26.49
C HIS A 115 -1.31 -25.47 26.91
N GLU A 116 -2.32 -26.30 26.70
CA GLU A 116 -2.28 -27.73 27.05
C GLU A 116 -1.69 -28.57 25.91
N LEU A 117 -1.93 -28.18 24.66
CA LEU A 117 -1.47 -28.92 23.48
C LEU A 117 -0.03 -28.53 23.06
N GLY A 118 0.47 -27.44 23.56
CA GLY A 118 1.88 -27.00 23.40
C GLY A 118 2.27 -26.41 22.07
N SER A 119 1.43 -26.52 21.01
CA SER A 119 1.68 -25.94 19.69
C SER A 119 0.40 -25.34 19.08
N ALA A 120 0.51 -24.12 18.57
CA ALA A 120 -0.55 -23.45 17.84
C ALA A 120 -0.81 -24.12 16.49
N GLU A 121 0.25 -24.46 15.78
CA GLU A 121 0.21 -25.10 14.46
C GLU A 121 -0.49 -26.46 14.55
N ARG A 122 -0.17 -27.26 15.60
CA ARG A 122 -0.82 -28.55 15.86
C ARG A 122 -2.32 -28.38 16.09
N LEU A 123 -2.72 -27.42 16.93
CA LEU A 123 -4.14 -27.10 17.16
C LEU A 123 -4.88 -26.73 15.88
N ILE A 124 -4.27 -25.92 15.02
CA ILE A 124 -4.83 -25.49 13.74
C ILE A 124 -5.00 -26.70 12.80
N VAL A 125 -3.98 -27.53 12.67
CA VAL A 125 -4.02 -28.74 11.82
C VAL A 125 -5.09 -29.72 12.30
N ASP A 126 -5.12 -30.04 13.59
CA ASP A 126 -6.12 -30.94 14.18
C ASP A 126 -7.54 -30.40 13.95
N ALA A 127 -7.75 -29.11 14.13
CA ALA A 127 -9.04 -28.45 13.89
C ALA A 127 -9.45 -28.48 12.40
N LEU A 128 -8.53 -28.20 11.50
CA LEU A 128 -8.77 -28.28 10.04
C LEU A 128 -9.01 -29.69 9.55
N ALA A 129 -8.34 -30.70 10.14
CA ALA A 129 -8.60 -32.11 9.85
C ALA A 129 -10.06 -32.51 10.18
N VAL A 130 -10.58 -32.03 11.32
CA VAL A 130 -11.99 -32.25 11.69
C VAL A 130 -12.94 -31.55 10.72
N CYS A 131 -12.63 -30.33 10.28
CA CYS A 131 -13.44 -29.64 9.26
C CYS A 131 -13.41 -30.42 7.93
N ALA A 132 -12.25 -30.89 7.49
CA ALA A 132 -12.07 -31.67 6.26
C ALA A 132 -12.89 -32.95 6.29
N MET A 133 -12.83 -33.70 7.38
CA MET A 133 -13.60 -34.93 7.56
C MET A 133 -15.11 -34.68 7.57
N ALA A 134 -15.56 -33.56 8.09
CA ALA A 134 -16.98 -33.18 8.08
C ALA A 134 -17.45 -32.72 6.70
N GLY A 135 -16.56 -32.21 5.86
CA GLY A 135 -16.85 -31.78 4.49
C GLY A 135 -17.18 -32.94 3.55
N GLU A 136 -16.74 -34.12 3.86
CA GLU A 136 -16.95 -35.32 3.02
C GLU A 136 -18.28 -36.05 3.21
N GLY A 137 -19.16 -35.59 4.08
CA GLY A 137 -20.46 -36.21 4.31
C GLY A 137 -21.45 -36.20 3.13
N GLY A 138 -21.04 -35.81 1.93
CA GLY A 138 -21.78 -35.91 0.69
C GLY A 138 -21.36 -37.15 -0.11
N ASP A 139 -22.32 -37.81 -0.77
CA ASP A 139 -22.28 -39.08 -1.51
C ASP A 139 -21.15 -39.29 -2.58
N TRP A 140 -19.99 -38.68 -2.44
CA TRP A 140 -18.91 -38.67 -3.41
C TRP A 140 -17.64 -39.33 -2.88
N TYR A 141 -17.39 -40.57 -3.31
CA TYR A 141 -16.15 -41.36 -3.21
C TYR A 141 -15.42 -41.41 -1.85
N PRO A 142 -15.83 -42.27 -0.92
CA PRO A 142 -15.12 -42.52 0.32
C PRO A 142 -13.74 -43.20 0.16
N GLU A 143 -13.37 -43.61 -1.04
CA GLU A 143 -12.11 -44.35 -1.32
C GLU A 143 -10.90 -43.41 -1.51
N ALA A 144 -11.06 -42.07 -1.52
CA ALA A 144 -10.02 -41.09 -1.87
C ALA A 144 -9.48 -40.26 -0.69
N LEU A 145 -9.89 -40.55 0.56
CA LEU A 145 -9.36 -39.85 1.70
C LEU A 145 -7.88 -40.17 1.90
N PRO A 146 -6.99 -39.16 2.00
CA PRO A 146 -5.61 -39.37 2.40
C PRO A 146 -5.57 -40.12 3.75
N ALA A 147 -4.79 -41.19 3.84
CA ALA A 147 -4.62 -41.93 5.09
C ALA A 147 -4.13 -41.00 6.25
N GLU A 148 -3.40 -39.93 5.91
CA GLU A 148 -2.96 -38.91 6.84
C GLU A 148 -4.12 -38.14 7.50
N LEU A 149 -5.20 -37.82 6.75
CA LEU A 149 -6.34 -37.10 7.31
C LEU A 149 -7.04 -37.91 8.39
N THR A 150 -7.28 -39.19 8.11
CA THR A 150 -7.89 -40.12 9.09
C THR A 150 -6.99 -40.24 10.33
N ALA A 151 -5.67 -40.41 10.13
CA ALA A 151 -4.72 -40.48 11.22
C ALA A 151 -4.66 -39.18 12.08
N ASP A 152 -4.71 -38.02 11.46
CA ASP A 152 -4.72 -36.73 12.17
C ASP A 152 -6.00 -36.53 12.99
N VAL A 153 -7.17 -36.92 12.44
CA VAL A 153 -8.45 -36.85 13.18
C VAL A 153 -8.48 -37.83 14.37
N GLU A 154 -7.95 -39.05 14.16
CA GLU A 154 -7.86 -40.05 15.25
C GLU A 154 -6.88 -39.61 16.36
N ALA A 155 -5.80 -38.89 16.00
CA ALA A 155 -4.80 -38.36 16.93
C ALA A 155 -5.21 -37.04 17.59
N ALA A 156 -6.26 -36.36 17.07
CA ALA A 156 -6.72 -35.09 17.59
C ALA A 156 -7.30 -35.20 19.01
N ASP A 157 -7.06 -34.19 19.83
CA ASP A 157 -7.66 -34.15 21.19
C ASP A 157 -9.19 -34.14 21.08
N PRO A 158 -9.90 -35.02 21.81
CA PRO A 158 -11.38 -35.08 21.78
C PRO A 158 -12.07 -33.76 22.10
N ARG A 159 -11.42 -32.86 22.84
CA ARG A 159 -11.94 -31.51 23.14
C ARG A 159 -11.87 -30.62 21.90
N VAL A 160 -10.81 -30.71 21.09
CA VAL A 160 -10.69 -30.01 19.79
C VAL A 160 -11.79 -30.51 18.87
N VAL A 161 -11.95 -31.84 18.73
CA VAL A 161 -12.99 -32.45 17.88
C VAL A 161 -14.38 -31.92 18.25
N ARG A 162 -14.70 -31.88 19.56
CA ARG A 162 -15.99 -31.39 20.04
C ARG A 162 -16.19 -29.89 19.73
N ALA A 163 -15.19 -29.06 20.02
CA ALA A 163 -15.25 -27.62 19.79
C ALA A 163 -15.40 -27.29 18.30
N VAL A 164 -14.69 -28.01 17.42
CA VAL A 164 -14.78 -27.80 15.98
C VAL A 164 -16.11 -28.27 15.41
N ARG A 165 -16.66 -29.41 15.87
CA ARG A 165 -18.00 -29.86 15.45
C ARG A 165 -19.07 -28.84 15.83
N GLN A 166 -19.01 -28.29 17.03
CA GLN A 166 -19.89 -27.21 17.46
C GLN A 166 -19.71 -25.97 16.56
N LEU A 167 -18.47 -25.60 16.23
CA LEU A 167 -18.18 -24.49 15.31
C LEU A 167 -18.79 -24.73 13.91
N ILE A 168 -18.69 -25.96 13.38
CA ILE A 168 -19.32 -26.33 12.09
C ILE A 168 -20.84 -26.19 12.13
N GLU A 169 -21.48 -26.63 13.21
CA GLU A 169 -22.93 -26.49 13.41
C GLU A 169 -23.34 -25.01 13.45
N GLU A 170 -22.60 -24.17 14.19
CA GLU A 170 -22.84 -22.73 14.31
C GLU A 170 -22.61 -21.97 13.00
N MET A 171 -21.59 -22.36 12.22
CA MET A 171 -21.24 -21.73 10.96
C MET A 171 -22.04 -22.24 9.76
N GLY A 172 -22.74 -23.34 9.90
CA GLY A 172 -23.57 -23.96 8.88
C GLY A 172 -22.80 -24.71 7.78
N SER A 173 -21.46 -24.64 7.76
CA SER A 173 -20.65 -25.40 6.80
C SER A 173 -19.21 -25.65 7.31
N PRO A 174 -18.62 -26.81 6.95
CA PRO A 174 -17.23 -27.14 7.28
C PRO A 174 -16.23 -26.15 6.68
N GLY A 175 -16.45 -25.66 5.46
CA GLY A 175 -15.59 -24.68 4.79
C GLY A 175 -15.56 -23.32 5.52
N ALA A 176 -16.72 -22.82 5.96
CA ALA A 176 -16.79 -21.60 6.75
C ALA A 176 -16.11 -21.76 8.11
N ALA A 177 -16.27 -22.94 8.75
CA ALA A 177 -15.58 -23.26 9.99
C ALA A 177 -14.05 -23.32 9.79
N ALA A 178 -13.57 -23.92 8.68
CA ALA A 178 -12.15 -23.96 8.36
C ALA A 178 -11.54 -22.57 8.16
N GLY A 179 -12.24 -21.64 7.50
CA GLY A 179 -11.84 -20.24 7.41
C GLY A 179 -11.71 -19.58 8.78
N THR A 180 -12.70 -19.82 9.66
CA THR A 180 -12.69 -19.28 11.02
C THR A 180 -11.56 -19.88 11.90
N VAL A 181 -11.22 -21.16 11.68
CA VAL A 181 -10.06 -21.80 12.34
C VAL A 181 -8.75 -21.11 11.98
N LEU A 182 -8.56 -20.68 10.74
CA LEU A 182 -7.35 -19.92 10.35
C LEU A 182 -7.24 -18.56 11.03
N ASP A 183 -8.36 -17.92 11.39
CA ASP A 183 -8.32 -16.69 12.17
C ASP A 183 -7.64 -16.91 13.56
N LEU A 184 -7.57 -18.18 14.03
CA LEU A 184 -6.79 -18.53 15.22
C LEU A 184 -5.29 -18.28 15.06
N ALA A 185 -4.74 -18.45 13.85
CA ALA A 185 -3.32 -18.28 13.62
C ALA A 185 -2.87 -16.86 14.04
N GLU A 186 -3.63 -15.82 13.71
CA GLU A 186 -3.35 -14.44 14.13
C GLU A 186 -3.44 -14.27 15.66
N ARG A 187 -4.46 -14.86 16.29
CA ARG A 187 -4.67 -14.77 17.75
C ARG A 187 -3.64 -15.56 18.56
N LEU A 188 -3.13 -16.61 17.97
CA LEU A 188 -2.13 -17.49 18.58
C LEU A 188 -0.70 -17.04 18.28
N GLU A 189 -0.52 -15.90 17.57
CA GLU A 189 0.78 -15.39 17.14
C GLU A 189 1.61 -16.46 16.42
N SER A 190 0.95 -17.26 15.58
CA SER A 190 1.60 -18.33 14.82
C SER A 190 2.39 -17.76 13.63
N ASP A 191 3.52 -18.39 13.29
CA ASP A 191 4.32 -18.04 12.11
C ASP A 191 3.55 -18.21 10.80
N LEU A 192 2.45 -18.96 10.79
CA LEU A 192 1.55 -19.10 9.63
C LEU A 192 1.00 -17.76 9.15
N VAL A 193 0.79 -16.80 10.07
CA VAL A 193 0.25 -15.46 9.76
C VAL A 193 1.20 -14.61 8.94
N MET A 194 2.51 -14.88 9.05
CA MET A 194 3.54 -14.05 8.39
C MET A 194 3.42 -14.05 6.86
N ASP A 195 2.85 -15.12 6.30
CA ASP A 195 2.78 -15.33 4.85
C ASP A 195 1.34 -15.35 4.31
N THR A 196 0.35 -14.99 5.12
CA THR A 196 -1.04 -14.94 4.65
C THR A 196 -1.28 -13.78 3.71
N THR A 197 -2.01 -14.04 2.63
CA THR A 197 -2.46 -12.98 1.72
C THR A 197 -3.57 -12.16 2.38
N PRO A 198 -3.47 -10.82 2.40
CA PRO A 198 -4.49 -9.97 3.01
C PRO A 198 -5.86 -10.10 2.33
N PRO A 199 -6.98 -10.06 3.09
CA PRO A 199 -8.33 -10.21 2.54
C PRO A 199 -8.65 -9.27 1.37
N ALA A 200 -8.29 -7.98 1.48
CA ALA A 200 -8.54 -7.01 0.41
C ALA A 200 -7.74 -7.31 -0.88
N LEU A 201 -6.54 -7.90 -0.76
CA LEU A 201 -5.79 -8.35 -1.93
C LEU A 201 -6.43 -9.61 -2.53
N ALA A 202 -6.86 -10.54 -1.68
CA ALA A 202 -7.55 -11.75 -2.11
C ALA A 202 -8.87 -11.41 -2.83
N GLU A 203 -9.63 -10.45 -2.32
CA GLU A 203 -10.83 -9.91 -2.98
C GLU A 203 -10.52 -9.30 -4.35
N LEU A 204 -9.50 -8.43 -4.44
CA LEU A 204 -9.08 -7.86 -5.72
C LEU A 204 -8.73 -8.96 -6.72
N VAL A 205 -7.95 -9.95 -6.30
CA VAL A 205 -7.55 -11.09 -7.15
C VAL A 205 -8.77 -11.88 -7.61
N SER A 206 -9.73 -12.16 -6.73
CA SER A 206 -10.98 -12.83 -7.07
C SER A 206 -11.76 -12.08 -8.15
N ARG A 207 -11.97 -10.78 -7.96
CA ARG A 207 -12.66 -9.93 -8.95
C ARG A 207 -11.94 -9.87 -10.29
N LEU A 208 -10.61 -9.82 -10.29
CA LEU A 208 -9.80 -9.78 -11.51
C LEU A 208 -9.70 -11.14 -12.21
N ALA A 209 -9.73 -12.24 -11.46
CA ALA A 209 -9.81 -13.57 -12.05
C ALA A 209 -11.12 -13.75 -12.86
N GLY A 210 -12.19 -13.08 -12.41
CA GLY A 210 -13.51 -13.19 -13.03
C GLY A 210 -14.13 -14.58 -12.81
N PRO A 211 -15.31 -14.84 -13.38
CA PRO A 211 -15.92 -16.15 -13.34
C PRO A 211 -15.06 -17.12 -14.19
N VAL A 212 -14.30 -17.96 -13.52
CA VAL A 212 -13.36 -18.95 -14.11
C VAL A 212 -14.12 -20.01 -14.90
N GLY A 213 -15.17 -19.93 -15.46
CA GLY A 213 -15.90 -20.88 -16.28
C GLY A 213 -16.30 -20.33 -17.63
N VAL A 214 -16.10 -19.02 -17.86
CA VAL A 214 -16.57 -18.35 -19.09
C VAL A 214 -15.47 -18.22 -20.14
N MET A 215 -14.21 -18.51 -19.77
CA MET A 215 -13.05 -18.25 -20.63
C MET A 215 -12.61 -19.44 -21.48
N SER A 216 -12.98 -20.65 -21.13
CA SER A 216 -12.60 -21.84 -21.91
C SER A 216 -13.54 -22.07 -23.08
N SER A 217 -12.99 -22.11 -24.30
CA SER A 217 -13.69 -22.45 -25.53
C SER A 217 -13.94 -23.96 -25.68
N GLY A 218 -13.83 -24.74 -24.60
CA GLY A 218 -13.98 -26.21 -24.58
C GLY A 218 -14.95 -26.71 -23.49
N PRO A 219 -15.33 -27.99 -23.52
CA PRO A 219 -16.17 -28.60 -22.49
C PRO A 219 -15.46 -28.78 -21.15
N ASP A 220 -14.25 -28.25 -21.02
CA ASP A 220 -13.30 -28.58 -19.98
C ASP A 220 -13.40 -27.58 -18.81
N TYR A 221 -13.26 -28.13 -17.63
CA TYR A 221 -13.33 -27.37 -16.38
C TYR A 221 -12.14 -26.40 -16.28
N PRO A 222 -12.37 -25.17 -15.78
CA PRO A 222 -11.30 -24.21 -15.65
C PRO A 222 -10.21 -24.71 -14.70
N THR A 223 -8.96 -24.56 -15.11
CA THR A 223 -7.80 -24.92 -14.29
C THR A 223 -7.22 -23.68 -13.62
N VAL A 224 -7.10 -23.75 -12.30
CA VAL A 224 -6.44 -22.72 -11.48
C VAL A 224 -5.10 -23.26 -11.01
N ILE A 225 -4.01 -22.52 -11.29
CA ILE A 225 -2.68 -22.82 -10.79
C ILE A 225 -2.26 -21.72 -9.80
N ASN A 226 -1.94 -22.10 -8.57
CA ASN A 226 -1.35 -21.17 -7.60
C ASN A 226 0.11 -21.57 -7.35
N LEU A 227 1.04 -20.77 -7.85
CA LEU A 227 2.48 -21.02 -7.80
C LEU A 227 3.09 -20.81 -6.42
N CYS A 228 2.43 -20.07 -5.54
CA CYS A 228 2.84 -19.83 -4.16
C CYS A 228 1.60 -19.82 -3.28
N ALA A 229 1.13 -21.02 -2.91
CA ALA A 229 -0.20 -21.18 -2.35
C ALA A 229 -0.31 -20.74 -0.88
N GLY A 230 0.78 -20.73 -0.11
CA GLY A 230 0.76 -20.36 1.30
C GLY A 230 -0.21 -21.22 2.10
N THR A 231 -1.16 -20.61 2.78
CA THR A 231 -2.28 -21.29 3.44
C THR A 231 -3.56 -21.30 2.59
N GLY A 232 -3.48 -20.80 1.33
CA GLY A 232 -4.52 -20.95 0.33
C GLY A 232 -5.46 -19.76 0.15
N GLU A 233 -5.20 -18.59 0.75
CA GLU A 233 -6.12 -17.43 0.75
C GLU A 233 -6.55 -17.02 -0.66
N LEU A 234 -5.62 -16.97 -1.61
CA LEU A 234 -5.94 -16.63 -3.00
C LEU A 234 -6.83 -17.65 -3.67
N LEU A 235 -6.64 -18.95 -3.37
CA LEU A 235 -7.52 -20.01 -3.89
C LEU A 235 -8.93 -19.87 -3.34
N PHE A 236 -9.07 -19.72 -2.02
CA PHE A 236 -10.38 -19.67 -1.37
C PHE A 236 -11.15 -18.36 -1.60
N ALA A 237 -10.50 -17.34 -2.08
CA ALA A 237 -11.14 -16.11 -2.54
C ALA A 237 -11.85 -16.27 -3.89
N LEU A 238 -11.47 -17.27 -4.71
CA LEU A 238 -12.07 -17.48 -6.01
C LEU A 238 -13.43 -18.19 -5.87
N ASP A 239 -14.48 -17.62 -6.45
CA ASP A 239 -15.82 -18.25 -6.47
C ASP A 239 -15.83 -19.60 -7.21
N SER A 240 -14.90 -19.79 -8.14
CA SER A 240 -14.74 -21.01 -8.94
C SER A 240 -14.27 -22.25 -8.17
N ILE A 241 -13.70 -22.07 -6.97
CA ILE A 241 -13.34 -23.22 -6.12
C ILE A 241 -14.57 -24.02 -5.70
N LYS A 242 -15.75 -23.40 -5.66
CA LYS A 242 -17.04 -24.06 -5.38
C LYS A 242 -17.54 -24.90 -6.56
N GLY A 243 -16.83 -24.97 -7.68
CA GLY A 243 -17.16 -25.70 -8.91
C GLY A 243 -16.21 -26.86 -9.19
N ARG A 244 -16.48 -27.58 -10.26
CA ARG A 244 -15.69 -28.76 -10.69
C ARG A 244 -14.44 -28.41 -11.50
N GLY A 245 -13.64 -27.41 -11.07
CA GLY A 245 -12.39 -27.01 -11.73
C GLY A 245 -11.19 -27.82 -11.21
N GLY A 246 -10.16 -27.99 -12.05
CA GLY A 246 -8.86 -28.51 -11.63
C GLY A 246 -8.10 -27.44 -10.81
N ILE A 247 -7.63 -27.79 -9.63
CA ILE A 247 -6.81 -26.91 -8.79
C ILE A 247 -5.41 -27.51 -8.68
N VAL A 248 -4.41 -26.71 -9.00
CA VAL A 248 -3.01 -27.05 -8.78
C VAL A 248 -2.39 -26.02 -7.85
N ALA A 249 -1.88 -26.47 -6.70
CA ALA A 249 -1.23 -25.62 -5.71
C ALA A 249 0.23 -26.02 -5.57
N VAL A 250 1.12 -25.03 -5.58
CA VAL A 250 2.55 -25.22 -5.28
C VAL A 250 2.86 -24.60 -3.93
N GLU A 251 3.34 -25.43 -3.00
CA GLU A 251 3.71 -24.97 -1.65
C GLU A 251 4.86 -25.86 -1.12
N PRO A 252 6.07 -25.29 -0.88
CA PRO A 252 7.21 -26.07 -0.42
C PRO A 252 7.09 -26.56 1.03
N ASP A 253 6.38 -25.82 1.89
CA ASP A 253 6.22 -26.17 3.30
C ASP A 253 5.20 -27.31 3.48
N PRO A 254 5.59 -28.45 4.06
CA PRO A 254 4.71 -29.61 4.23
C PRO A 254 3.52 -29.31 5.15
N LEU A 255 3.67 -28.43 6.15
CA LEU A 255 2.58 -28.04 7.05
C LEU A 255 1.52 -27.24 6.30
N ARG A 256 1.95 -26.25 5.50
CA ARG A 256 1.04 -25.43 4.67
C ARG A 256 0.35 -26.27 3.59
N ARG A 257 1.07 -27.21 2.96
CA ARG A 257 0.42 -28.17 2.03
C ARG A 257 -0.72 -28.92 2.71
N LYS A 258 -0.49 -29.41 3.92
CA LYS A 258 -1.51 -30.09 4.71
C LYS A 258 -2.71 -29.18 5.03
N ILE A 259 -2.44 -27.93 5.39
CA ILE A 259 -3.49 -26.93 5.65
C ILE A 259 -4.33 -26.68 4.39
N ILE A 260 -3.70 -26.46 3.24
CA ILE A 260 -4.42 -26.26 1.97
C ILE A 260 -5.30 -27.48 1.67
N LEU A 261 -4.76 -28.67 1.76
CA LEU A 261 -5.46 -29.90 1.49
C LEU A 261 -6.72 -30.05 2.36
N TYR A 262 -6.59 -29.83 3.66
CA TYR A 262 -7.72 -29.95 4.61
C TYR A 262 -8.77 -28.86 4.37
N ARG A 263 -8.36 -27.64 4.03
CA ARG A 263 -9.30 -26.60 3.64
C ARG A 263 -10.06 -26.95 2.37
N LEU A 264 -9.38 -27.48 1.35
CA LEU A 264 -10.02 -27.90 0.10
C LEU A 264 -11.05 -28.99 0.34
N PHE A 265 -10.74 -30.00 1.15
CA PHE A 265 -11.72 -31.04 1.53
C PHE A 265 -12.90 -30.46 2.33
N ALA A 266 -12.64 -29.53 3.26
CA ALA A 266 -13.71 -28.83 3.98
C ALA A 266 -14.66 -28.07 3.05
N HIS A 267 -14.18 -27.65 1.87
CA HIS A 267 -14.97 -27.00 0.81
C HIS A 267 -15.48 -27.97 -0.28
N HIS A 268 -15.40 -29.27 -0.05
CA HIS A 268 -15.81 -30.33 -1.01
C HIS A 268 -15.02 -30.30 -2.34
N CYS A 269 -13.80 -29.78 -2.32
CA CYS A 269 -12.92 -29.78 -3.49
C CYS A 269 -12.02 -31.02 -3.46
N THR A 270 -12.23 -31.94 -4.38
CA THR A 270 -11.45 -33.20 -4.45
C THR A 270 -10.51 -33.26 -5.66
N ALA A 271 -10.75 -32.44 -6.67
CA ALA A 271 -9.93 -32.36 -7.88
C ALA A 271 -8.71 -31.46 -7.66
N VAL A 272 -7.74 -31.91 -6.85
CA VAL A 272 -6.61 -31.11 -6.38
C VAL A 272 -5.29 -31.81 -6.53
N ASP A 273 -4.30 -31.14 -7.10
CA ASP A 273 -2.89 -31.51 -7.03
C ASP A 273 -2.11 -30.51 -6.18
N ILE A 274 -1.33 -30.99 -5.23
CA ILE A 274 -0.47 -30.16 -4.41
C ILE A 274 0.97 -30.60 -4.61
N CYS A 275 1.78 -29.71 -5.19
CA CYS A 275 3.19 -29.93 -5.50
C CYS A 275 4.08 -29.20 -4.46
N ALA A 276 5.27 -29.75 -4.20
CA ALA A 276 6.25 -29.10 -3.36
C ALA A 276 7.05 -28.02 -4.13
N ARG A 277 7.20 -28.17 -5.44
CA ARG A 277 8.02 -27.27 -6.29
C ARG A 277 7.36 -27.03 -7.64
N PRO A 278 7.63 -25.87 -8.27
CA PRO A 278 7.10 -25.57 -9.61
C PRO A 278 7.51 -26.57 -10.68
N GLU A 279 8.70 -27.20 -10.58
CA GLU A 279 9.20 -28.16 -11.56
C GLU A 279 8.39 -29.46 -11.54
N GLU A 280 7.74 -29.79 -10.43
CA GLU A 280 6.86 -30.95 -10.32
C GLU A 280 5.61 -30.80 -11.19
N LEU A 281 5.22 -29.56 -11.51
CA LEU A 281 4.10 -29.28 -12.42
C LEU A 281 4.34 -29.92 -13.80
N ASP A 282 5.58 -29.99 -14.27
CA ASP A 282 5.93 -30.55 -15.58
C ASP A 282 5.73 -32.07 -15.64
N THR A 283 5.55 -32.71 -14.49
CA THR A 283 5.32 -34.13 -14.34
C THR A 283 3.85 -34.50 -14.11
N LEU A 284 2.99 -33.50 -13.87
CA LEU A 284 1.57 -33.73 -13.66
C LEU A 284 0.89 -34.13 -14.98
N ARG A 285 -0.01 -35.08 -14.87
CA ARG A 285 -0.88 -35.46 -16.00
C ARG A 285 -2.09 -34.51 -16.03
N PRO A 286 -2.50 -34.02 -17.21
CA PRO A 286 -3.75 -33.29 -17.35
C PRO A 286 -4.94 -34.10 -16.81
N TRP A 287 -5.89 -33.47 -16.13
CA TRP A 287 -7.05 -34.11 -15.49
C TRP A 287 -7.84 -34.97 -16.45
N GLU A 288 -8.09 -34.49 -17.65
CA GLU A 288 -8.84 -35.17 -18.71
C GLU A 288 -8.26 -36.53 -19.09
N GLN A 289 -6.96 -36.73 -18.90
CA GLN A 289 -6.25 -37.96 -19.27
C GLN A 289 -6.12 -38.92 -18.10
N ARG A 290 -6.54 -38.58 -16.90
CA ARG A 290 -6.54 -39.47 -15.73
C ARG A 290 -7.78 -40.34 -15.69
N GLU A 291 -8.94 -39.84 -16.18
CA GLU A 291 -10.18 -40.59 -16.25
C GLU A 291 -10.23 -41.58 -17.45
N PHE A 292 -9.47 -41.31 -18.51
CA PHE A 292 -9.41 -42.17 -19.68
C PHE A 292 -7.98 -42.63 -19.89
N ASP A 293 -7.72 -43.88 -19.64
CA ASP A 293 -6.42 -44.56 -19.74
C ASP A 293 -5.91 -44.59 -21.20
N LEU A 294 -5.68 -43.41 -21.79
CA LEU A 294 -5.28 -43.18 -23.16
C LEU A 294 -3.77 -42.95 -23.27
N ASP A 295 -3.09 -43.94 -23.76
CA ASP A 295 -1.73 -44.01 -24.31
C ASP A 295 -0.60 -43.41 -23.43
N PRO A 296 0.14 -44.23 -22.67
CA PRO A 296 1.26 -43.79 -21.82
C PRO A 296 2.49 -43.25 -22.58
N GLU A 297 2.53 -43.29 -23.88
CA GLU A 297 3.67 -42.84 -24.69
C GLU A 297 3.50 -41.43 -25.31
N ARG A 298 2.37 -40.73 -25.09
CA ARG A 298 2.21 -39.36 -25.56
C ARG A 298 3.00 -38.41 -24.66
N PRO A 299 3.80 -37.47 -25.23
CA PRO A 299 4.43 -36.44 -24.45
C PRO A 299 3.34 -35.57 -23.83
N TRP A 300 3.30 -35.57 -22.51
CA TRP A 300 2.37 -34.79 -21.71
C TRP A 300 2.63 -33.31 -21.93
N GLY A 301 1.59 -32.53 -22.20
CA GLY A 301 1.67 -31.09 -22.23
C GLY A 301 1.99 -30.52 -20.82
N ILE A 302 2.73 -29.43 -20.76
CA ILE A 302 2.98 -28.68 -19.52
C ILE A 302 1.60 -28.27 -18.97
N PRO A 303 1.28 -28.50 -17.68
CA PRO A 303 0.03 -28.06 -17.11
C PRO A 303 -0.09 -26.55 -17.27
N SER A 304 -1.17 -26.12 -17.91
CA SER A 304 -1.49 -24.72 -18.11
C SER A 304 -2.84 -24.41 -17.45
N GLY A 305 -3.01 -23.17 -16.98
CA GLY A 305 -4.18 -22.72 -16.25
C GLY A 305 -4.90 -21.57 -16.94
N ASP A 306 -6.21 -21.51 -16.77
CA ASP A 306 -7.02 -20.36 -17.16
C ASP A 306 -6.76 -19.18 -16.23
N VAL A 307 -6.44 -19.50 -14.97
CA VAL A 307 -5.97 -18.52 -13.97
C VAL A 307 -4.69 -19.01 -13.30
N VAL A 308 -3.65 -18.19 -13.32
CA VAL A 308 -2.39 -18.47 -12.65
C VAL A 308 -2.13 -17.39 -11.59
N LEU A 309 -1.98 -17.82 -10.34
CA LEU A 309 -1.85 -16.96 -9.17
C LEU A 309 -0.46 -17.09 -8.55
N ALA A 310 0.08 -16.00 -8.01
CA ALA A 310 1.25 -16.04 -7.12
C ALA A 310 1.28 -14.83 -6.18
N ASP A 311 1.44 -15.08 -4.88
CA ASP A 311 1.79 -14.09 -3.84
C ASP A 311 3.01 -14.60 -3.04
N PRO A 312 4.22 -14.57 -3.64
CA PRO A 312 5.40 -15.17 -3.05
C PRO A 312 5.83 -14.48 -1.76
N PRO A 313 6.37 -15.23 -0.77
CA PRO A 313 6.92 -14.68 0.47
C PRO A 313 8.30 -14.07 0.21
N TYR A 314 8.37 -12.85 -0.31
CA TYR A 314 9.63 -12.17 -0.57
C TYR A 314 10.38 -11.89 0.71
N ALA A 315 11.60 -12.42 0.85
CA ALA A 315 12.44 -12.20 2.01
C ALA A 315 12.95 -10.76 2.09
N ALA A 316 13.04 -10.23 3.32
CA ALA A 316 13.68 -8.96 3.58
C ALA A 316 15.18 -9.09 3.27
N GLY A 317 15.63 -8.65 2.09
CA GLY A 317 17.02 -8.75 1.65
C GLY A 317 17.23 -9.38 0.29
N GLU A 318 16.17 -9.87 -0.38
CA GLU A 318 16.23 -10.21 -1.80
C GLU A 318 16.78 -9.03 -2.60
N ARG A 319 17.82 -9.30 -3.36
CA ARG A 319 18.58 -8.26 -4.05
C ARG A 319 18.21 -8.24 -5.53
N GLU A 320 18.34 -7.06 -6.10
CA GLU A 320 18.15 -6.82 -7.54
C GLU A 320 19.05 -7.70 -8.45
N PHE A 321 20.05 -8.37 -7.87
CA PHE A 321 21.07 -9.16 -8.58
C PHE A 321 20.86 -10.67 -8.50
N ASP A 322 19.81 -11.16 -7.83
CA ASP A 322 19.55 -12.58 -7.76
C ASP A 322 19.04 -13.07 -9.13
N GLU A 323 19.64 -14.15 -9.65
CA GLU A 323 19.28 -14.71 -10.96
C GLU A 323 17.84 -15.19 -11.02
N GLU A 324 17.33 -15.70 -9.89
CA GLU A 324 15.93 -16.09 -9.66
C GLU A 324 15.18 -14.96 -8.92
N GLY A 325 15.20 -13.75 -9.47
CA GLY A 325 14.57 -12.60 -8.83
C GLY A 325 13.04 -12.67 -8.84
N PRO A 326 12.36 -11.78 -8.08
CA PRO A 326 10.90 -11.83 -7.92
C PRO A 326 10.08 -11.84 -9.22
N LEU A 327 10.61 -11.31 -10.33
CA LEU A 327 9.92 -11.34 -11.63
C LEU A 327 9.97 -12.72 -12.32
N SER A 328 10.76 -13.68 -11.83
CA SER A 328 10.74 -15.07 -12.35
C SER A 328 9.35 -15.70 -12.16
N TRP A 329 8.67 -15.39 -11.06
CA TRP A 329 7.28 -15.83 -10.83
C TRP A 329 6.30 -15.32 -11.89
N ALA A 330 6.51 -14.09 -12.36
CA ALA A 330 5.68 -13.52 -13.42
C ALA A 330 5.96 -14.19 -14.79
N LEU A 331 7.23 -14.50 -15.08
CA LEU A 331 7.59 -15.27 -16.29
C LEU A 331 7.04 -16.67 -16.24
N GLU A 332 7.15 -17.35 -15.10
CA GLU A 332 6.58 -18.69 -14.91
C GLU A 332 5.05 -18.67 -15.05
N ALA A 333 4.38 -17.66 -14.49
CA ALA A 333 2.95 -17.50 -14.65
C ALA A 333 2.54 -17.35 -16.11
N VAL A 334 3.27 -16.54 -16.91
CA VAL A 334 2.99 -16.39 -18.35
C VAL A 334 3.19 -17.73 -19.09
N HIS A 335 4.24 -18.48 -18.72
CA HIS A 335 4.53 -19.78 -19.33
C HIS A 335 3.42 -20.81 -19.08
N ARG A 336 2.70 -20.68 -17.96
CA ARG A 336 1.61 -21.57 -17.53
C ARG A 336 0.21 -21.11 -17.95
N LEU A 337 0.07 -20.01 -18.71
CA LEU A 337 -1.25 -19.54 -19.12
C LEU A 337 -1.79 -20.33 -20.31
N ASN A 338 -3.06 -20.71 -20.21
CA ASN A 338 -3.85 -21.12 -21.36
C ASN A 338 -4.07 -19.94 -22.32
N PRO A 339 -4.32 -20.20 -23.62
CA PRO A 339 -4.76 -19.15 -24.53
C PRO A 339 -5.99 -18.40 -23.99
N GLY A 340 -5.85 -17.08 -23.78
CA GLY A 340 -6.89 -16.27 -23.15
C GLY A 340 -6.92 -16.29 -21.62
N GLY A 341 -6.06 -17.06 -20.98
CA GLY A 341 -5.91 -17.14 -19.53
C GLY A 341 -5.36 -15.83 -18.91
N ARG A 342 -5.45 -15.74 -17.61
CA ARG A 342 -5.04 -14.57 -16.83
C ARG A 342 -4.10 -14.92 -15.69
N GLY A 343 -2.92 -14.25 -15.65
CA GLY A 343 -1.96 -14.34 -14.55
C GLY A 343 -2.13 -13.18 -13.58
N LEU A 344 -2.10 -13.46 -12.28
CA LEU A 344 -2.21 -12.45 -11.22
C LEU A 344 -1.05 -12.69 -10.24
N VAL A 345 0.00 -11.88 -10.36
CA VAL A 345 1.26 -12.09 -9.63
C VAL A 345 1.62 -10.85 -8.82
N VAL A 346 1.74 -11.03 -7.51
CA VAL A 346 2.22 -9.99 -6.60
C VAL A 346 3.74 -9.92 -6.69
N VAL A 347 4.28 -8.71 -6.85
CA VAL A 347 5.73 -8.46 -6.92
C VAL A 347 6.13 -7.27 -6.06
N PRO A 348 7.34 -7.22 -5.51
CA PRO A 348 7.83 -6.03 -4.83
C PRO A 348 7.93 -4.84 -5.79
N SER A 349 7.45 -3.67 -5.39
CA SER A 349 7.43 -2.47 -6.24
C SER A 349 8.80 -2.04 -6.75
N TRP A 350 9.88 -2.39 -6.03
CA TRP A 350 11.23 -2.05 -6.47
C TRP A 350 11.64 -2.76 -7.77
N THR A 351 11.07 -3.94 -8.09
CA THR A 351 11.34 -4.68 -9.34
C THR A 351 10.84 -3.91 -10.57
N LEU A 352 9.84 -3.07 -10.38
CA LEU A 352 9.19 -2.23 -11.40
C LEU A 352 9.75 -0.81 -11.43
N SER A 353 10.62 -0.47 -10.49
CA SER A 353 11.31 0.80 -10.46
C SER A 353 12.53 0.79 -11.39
N ARG A 354 13.11 1.97 -11.63
CA ARG A 354 14.32 2.09 -12.42
C ARG A 354 15.49 1.35 -11.76
N PRO A 355 16.25 0.49 -12.49
CA PRO A 355 17.42 -0.15 -11.93
C PRO A 355 18.47 0.88 -11.51
N ARG A 356 19.21 0.57 -10.43
CA ARG A 356 20.32 1.38 -9.96
C ARG A 356 21.57 1.01 -10.78
N GLY A 357 22.20 1.99 -11.41
CA GLY A 357 23.42 1.78 -12.20
C GLY A 357 23.17 1.66 -13.70
N THR A 358 24.24 1.32 -14.43
CA THR A 358 24.24 1.23 -15.90
C THR A 358 24.20 -0.21 -16.44
N THR A 359 24.44 -1.20 -15.58
CA THR A 359 24.41 -2.62 -15.95
C THR A 359 22.98 -3.15 -15.76
N PRO A 360 22.40 -3.81 -16.76
CA PRO A 360 21.10 -4.45 -16.62
C PRO A 360 21.15 -5.56 -15.57
N THR A 361 20.25 -5.47 -14.57
CA THR A 361 20.07 -6.51 -13.56
C THR A 361 19.21 -7.65 -14.11
N PRO A 362 19.20 -8.87 -13.52
CA PRO A 362 18.29 -9.94 -13.91
C PRO A 362 16.84 -9.49 -13.91
N ASN A 363 16.37 -8.81 -12.86
CA ASN A 363 15.01 -8.27 -12.80
C ASN A 363 14.71 -7.24 -13.91
N ALA A 364 15.69 -6.42 -14.29
CA ALA A 364 15.52 -5.46 -15.39
C ALA A 364 15.31 -6.18 -16.72
N ARG A 365 16.05 -7.28 -16.97
CA ARG A 365 15.89 -8.11 -18.18
C ARG A 365 14.54 -8.81 -18.21
N MET A 366 14.13 -9.43 -17.11
CA MET A 366 12.81 -10.09 -16.99
C MET A 366 11.67 -9.10 -17.21
N ARG A 367 11.78 -7.89 -16.65
CA ARG A 367 10.80 -6.82 -16.87
C ARG A 367 10.75 -6.39 -18.33
N GLU A 368 11.91 -6.24 -18.97
CA GLU A 368 12.01 -5.93 -20.41
C GLU A 368 11.37 -7.03 -21.25
N GLU A 369 11.62 -8.29 -20.92
CA GLU A 369 11.03 -9.44 -21.58
C GLU A 369 9.51 -9.46 -21.47
N LEU A 370 8.94 -9.32 -20.25
CA LEU A 370 7.50 -9.29 -20.02
C LEU A 370 6.79 -8.15 -20.78
N LEU A 371 7.42 -6.98 -20.83
CA LEU A 371 6.85 -5.80 -21.49
C LEU A 371 6.99 -5.89 -23.01
N SER A 372 8.13 -6.35 -23.54
CA SER A 372 8.37 -6.48 -24.99
C SER A 372 7.49 -7.53 -25.63
N ARG A 373 7.23 -8.64 -24.94
CA ARG A 373 6.27 -9.67 -25.36
C ARG A 373 4.80 -9.18 -25.30
N GLY A 374 4.51 -8.08 -24.60
CA GLY A 374 3.15 -7.61 -24.38
C GLY A 374 2.36 -8.48 -23.39
N ALA A 375 3.05 -9.30 -22.60
CA ALA A 375 2.46 -10.19 -21.62
C ALA A 375 1.81 -9.44 -20.43
N VAL A 376 2.14 -8.18 -20.19
CA VAL A 376 1.57 -7.37 -19.11
C VAL A 376 0.31 -6.67 -19.60
N ALA A 377 -0.85 -7.03 -19.02
CA ALA A 377 -2.12 -6.36 -19.27
C ALA A 377 -2.33 -5.14 -18.36
N ALA A 378 -1.93 -5.24 -17.10
CA ALA A 378 -1.97 -4.12 -16.16
C ALA A 378 -0.87 -4.22 -15.10
N ILE A 379 -0.50 -3.05 -14.55
CA ILE A 379 0.35 -2.90 -13.38
C ILE A 379 -0.44 -2.12 -12.34
N ILE A 380 -0.77 -2.76 -11.22
CA ILE A 380 -1.54 -2.17 -10.14
C ILE A 380 -0.60 -1.95 -8.96
N GLN A 381 -0.31 -0.71 -8.61
CA GLN A 381 0.43 -0.40 -7.40
C GLN A 381 -0.49 -0.57 -6.19
N LEU A 382 -0.21 -1.54 -5.33
CA LEU A 382 -1.03 -1.87 -4.18
C LEU A 382 -0.93 -0.81 -3.07
N PRO A 383 -1.94 -0.70 -2.19
CA PRO A 383 -1.90 0.17 -1.03
C PRO A 383 -0.68 -0.12 -0.14
N ARG A 384 -0.12 0.93 0.45
CA ARG A 384 1.02 0.80 1.35
C ARG A 384 0.66 -0.05 2.54
N ARG A 385 1.59 -0.93 2.94
CA ARG A 385 1.43 -1.83 4.09
C ARG A 385 0.22 -2.77 3.98
N ILE A 386 -0.16 -3.14 2.75
CA ILE A 386 -1.24 -4.11 2.54
C ILE A 386 -0.93 -5.43 3.27
N HIS A 387 0.30 -5.90 3.22
CA HIS A 387 0.78 -7.01 4.04
C HIS A 387 1.19 -6.49 5.42
N ARG A 388 0.44 -6.82 6.47
CA ARG A 388 0.69 -6.39 7.84
C ARG A 388 2.06 -6.83 8.38
N PHE A 389 2.48 -8.02 8.03
CA PHE A 389 3.67 -8.67 8.58
C PHE A 389 4.90 -8.57 7.67
N ARG A 390 4.72 -8.36 6.37
CA ARG A 390 5.82 -8.07 5.43
C ARG A 390 6.18 -6.58 5.49
N THR A 391 6.68 -6.15 6.65
CA THR A 391 7.00 -4.75 6.89
C THR A 391 8.23 -4.34 6.08
N GLY A 392 8.10 -3.27 5.30
CA GLY A 392 9.22 -2.64 4.62
C GLY A 392 9.24 -2.75 3.09
N ALA A 393 8.38 -3.57 2.47
CA ALA A 393 8.23 -3.61 1.02
C ALA A 393 6.88 -3.04 0.58
N GLU A 394 6.89 -2.17 -0.44
CA GLU A 394 5.69 -1.85 -1.20
C GLU A 394 5.53 -2.89 -2.30
N HIS A 395 4.30 -3.28 -2.62
CA HIS A 395 4.00 -4.30 -3.59
C HIS A 395 3.18 -3.75 -4.76
N ALA A 396 3.26 -4.44 -5.88
CA ALA A 396 2.40 -4.24 -7.04
C ALA A 396 1.83 -5.59 -7.49
N LEU A 397 0.63 -5.57 -8.04
CA LEU A 397 0.01 -6.73 -8.69
C LEU A 397 0.19 -6.58 -10.20
N LEU A 398 0.81 -7.57 -10.82
CA LEU A 398 0.88 -7.71 -12.26
C LEU A 398 -0.33 -8.51 -12.74
N VAL A 399 -1.08 -7.94 -13.67
CA VAL A 399 -2.10 -8.67 -14.44
C VAL A 399 -1.45 -9.09 -15.75
N LEU A 400 -1.29 -10.39 -15.92
CA LEU A 400 -0.62 -11.01 -17.05
C LEU A 400 -1.64 -11.65 -18.00
N ARG A 401 -1.26 -11.79 -19.26
CA ARG A 401 -2.07 -12.41 -20.32
C ARG A 401 -1.19 -13.24 -21.23
N ASP A 402 -1.80 -14.19 -21.92
CA ASP A 402 -1.15 -14.85 -23.04
C ASP A 402 -0.95 -13.87 -24.20
N GLU A 403 0.21 -13.93 -24.82
CA GLU A 403 0.63 -13.04 -25.91
C GLU A 403 -0.22 -13.20 -27.19
N ALA A 404 -0.69 -14.41 -27.43
CA ALA A 404 -1.35 -14.77 -28.70
C ALA A 404 -2.80 -14.28 -28.81
N ALA A 405 -3.49 -14.10 -27.68
CA ALA A 405 -4.96 -13.99 -27.63
C ALA A 405 -5.53 -12.55 -27.64
N SER A 406 -4.71 -11.49 -27.58
CA SER A 406 -5.22 -10.14 -27.32
C SER A 406 -5.23 -9.22 -28.55
N GLU A 407 -6.42 -8.68 -28.90
CA GLU A 407 -6.58 -7.56 -29.86
C GLU A 407 -5.86 -6.28 -29.39
N ASN A 408 -5.70 -6.09 -28.07
CA ASN A 408 -4.98 -4.97 -27.44
C ASN A 408 -3.49 -5.25 -27.26
N ARG A 409 -2.84 -5.95 -28.20
CA ARG A 409 -1.43 -6.31 -28.13
C ARG A 409 -0.56 -5.14 -27.67
N GLY A 410 0.13 -5.34 -26.57
CA GLY A 410 1.21 -4.49 -26.10
C GLY A 410 0.82 -3.27 -25.28
N ARG A 411 -0.44 -3.02 -24.93
CA ARG A 411 -0.81 -1.94 -24.02
C ARG A 411 -0.97 -2.46 -22.60
N ALA A 412 -0.29 -1.83 -21.64
CA ALA A 412 -0.43 -2.10 -20.22
C ALA A 412 -1.20 -0.97 -19.54
N LEU A 413 -2.25 -1.30 -18.79
CA LEU A 413 -2.96 -0.33 -17.96
C LEU A 413 -2.19 -0.08 -16.66
N LEU A 414 -2.02 1.17 -16.27
CA LEU A 414 -1.35 1.54 -15.03
C LEU A 414 -2.40 2.03 -14.02
N VAL A 415 -2.43 1.43 -12.82
CA VAL A 415 -3.41 1.76 -11.78
C VAL A 415 -2.70 2.01 -10.44
N ASP A 416 -2.94 3.18 -9.83
CA ASP A 416 -2.44 3.53 -8.50
C ASP A 416 -3.51 3.21 -7.44
N ALA A 417 -3.57 1.96 -6.99
CA ALA A 417 -4.53 1.53 -5.98
C ALA A 417 -4.25 2.11 -4.58
N ASP A 418 -3.01 2.50 -4.26
CA ASP A 418 -2.70 3.21 -3.02
C ASP A 418 -3.41 4.59 -2.96
N ARG A 419 -3.47 5.27 -4.09
CA ARG A 419 -4.16 6.55 -4.22
C ARG A 419 -5.68 6.38 -4.22
N ILE A 420 -6.18 5.32 -4.86
CA ILE A 420 -7.60 4.95 -4.84
C ILE A 420 -8.03 4.65 -3.40
N ALA A 421 -7.33 3.77 -2.70
CA ALA A 421 -7.67 3.35 -1.35
C ALA A 421 -7.73 4.53 -0.35
N ARG A 422 -6.86 5.51 -0.50
CA ARG A 422 -6.92 6.73 0.34
C ARG A 422 -8.19 7.56 0.12
N ARG A 423 -8.83 7.43 -1.01
CA ARG A 423 -10.01 8.22 -1.36
C ARG A 423 -11.32 7.48 -1.11
N VAL A 424 -11.39 6.21 -1.51
CA VAL A 424 -12.62 5.42 -1.42
C VAL A 424 -12.67 4.47 -0.22
N GLY A 425 -11.54 4.38 0.56
CA GLY A 425 -11.47 3.49 1.71
C GLY A 425 -11.49 2.02 1.30
N GLY A 426 -12.19 1.18 2.05
CA GLY A 426 -12.22 -0.26 1.92
C GLY A 426 -12.78 -0.81 0.61
N THR A 427 -13.57 -0.03 -0.12
CA THR A 427 -14.14 -0.45 -1.42
C THR A 427 -13.14 -0.34 -2.58
N TRP A 428 -11.87 -0.08 -2.31
CA TRP A 428 -10.84 0.08 -3.34
C TRP A 428 -10.66 -1.14 -4.25
N PRO A 429 -10.82 -2.43 -3.80
CA PRO A 429 -10.68 -3.57 -4.69
C PRO A 429 -11.73 -3.58 -5.80
N GLU A 430 -12.99 -3.31 -5.42
CA GLU A 430 -14.09 -3.19 -6.37
C GLU A 430 -13.87 -2.04 -7.36
N TYR A 431 -13.42 -0.88 -6.87
CA TYR A 431 -13.14 0.26 -7.73
C TYR A 431 -12.02 -0.04 -8.73
N VAL A 432 -10.94 -0.69 -8.29
CA VAL A 432 -9.83 -1.10 -9.17
C VAL A 432 -10.30 -2.09 -10.22
N ALA A 433 -11.13 -3.08 -9.86
CA ALA A 433 -11.69 -4.03 -10.81
C ALA A 433 -12.50 -3.33 -11.90
N LYS A 434 -13.38 -2.40 -11.54
CA LYS A 434 -14.15 -1.57 -12.48
C LYS A 434 -13.25 -0.75 -13.42
N VAL A 435 -12.18 -0.17 -12.90
CA VAL A 435 -11.20 0.58 -13.70
C VAL A 435 -10.55 -0.32 -14.77
N LEU A 436 -10.26 -1.58 -14.43
CA LEU A 436 -9.68 -2.51 -15.39
C LEU A 436 -10.69 -2.98 -16.46
N GLU A 437 -11.94 -3.24 -16.08
CA GLU A 437 -13.01 -3.64 -16.99
C GLU A 437 -13.32 -2.53 -18.02
N GLU A 438 -13.42 -1.28 -17.59
CA GLU A 438 -13.72 -0.15 -18.44
C GLU A 438 -12.49 0.39 -19.19
N GLY A 439 -11.27 -0.01 -18.80
CA GLY A 439 -10.01 0.53 -19.33
C GLY A 439 -9.79 2.02 -19.03
N ARG A 440 -10.62 2.61 -18.16
CA ARG A 440 -10.59 4.02 -17.75
C ARG A 440 -11.23 4.19 -16.38
N SER A 441 -11.03 5.34 -15.74
CA SER A 441 -11.74 5.65 -14.50
C SER A 441 -13.27 5.69 -14.74
N PRO A 442 -14.07 5.02 -13.91
CA PRO A 442 -15.53 4.93 -14.09
C PRO A 442 -16.26 6.27 -13.96
N VAL A 443 -15.62 7.30 -13.39
CA VAL A 443 -16.23 8.62 -13.20
C VAL A 443 -15.46 9.67 -14.02
N ALA A 444 -16.04 10.11 -15.14
CA ALA A 444 -15.39 11.02 -16.08
C ALA A 444 -15.04 12.41 -15.48
N GLU A 445 -15.81 12.92 -14.52
CA GLU A 445 -15.52 14.16 -13.80
C GLU A 445 -14.41 13.99 -12.77
N GLU A 446 -14.36 12.86 -12.08
CA GLU A 446 -13.29 12.53 -11.14
C GLU A 446 -11.96 12.22 -11.84
N ALA A 447 -12.01 11.73 -13.09
CA ALA A 447 -10.81 11.44 -13.87
C ALA A 447 -9.97 12.69 -14.17
N ARG A 448 -10.57 13.88 -14.23
CA ARG A 448 -9.84 15.14 -14.45
C ARG A 448 -8.99 15.53 -13.24
N ASP A 449 -9.51 15.28 -12.05
CA ASP A 449 -8.84 15.66 -10.81
C ASP A 449 -8.03 14.52 -10.18
N PHE A 450 -8.24 13.29 -10.65
CA PHE A 450 -7.68 12.10 -10.06
C PHE A 450 -7.33 11.04 -11.12
N PRO A 451 -6.22 11.20 -11.86
CA PRO A 451 -5.76 10.18 -12.79
C PRO A 451 -5.32 8.95 -12.01
N VAL A 452 -6.24 7.99 -11.84
CA VAL A 452 -5.97 6.70 -11.18
C VAL A 452 -5.53 5.64 -12.16
N SER A 453 -5.88 5.82 -13.44
CA SER A 453 -5.47 4.95 -14.53
C SER A 453 -5.17 5.75 -15.79
N ALA A 454 -4.21 5.28 -16.54
CA ALA A 454 -4.01 5.69 -17.92
C ALA A 454 -3.97 4.43 -18.78
N THR A 455 -4.63 4.44 -19.95
CA THR A 455 -4.28 3.47 -20.98
C THR A 455 -2.80 3.66 -21.26
N GLY A 456 -1.99 2.73 -20.78
CA GLY A 456 -0.55 2.76 -20.92
C GLY A 456 -0.16 2.80 -22.40
N PRO A 457 0.98 3.39 -22.71
CA PRO A 457 1.61 3.22 -24.00
C PRO A 457 1.83 1.71 -24.24
N ARG A 458 2.15 1.34 -25.48
CA ARG A 458 2.62 -0.01 -25.80
C ARG A 458 3.77 -0.36 -24.84
N GLY A 459 3.89 -1.64 -24.43
CA GLY A 459 4.93 -2.09 -23.50
C GLY A 459 6.32 -1.62 -23.90
N GLU A 460 6.61 -1.57 -25.20
CA GLU A 460 7.85 -1.00 -25.76
C GLU A 460 8.10 0.45 -25.35
N ALA A 461 7.05 1.28 -25.25
CA ALA A 461 7.20 2.66 -24.81
C ALA A 461 7.37 2.79 -23.28
N LEU A 462 7.12 1.72 -22.51
CA LEU A 462 7.48 1.64 -21.09
C LEU A 462 8.96 1.27 -20.89
N LEU A 463 9.65 0.83 -21.94
CA LEU A 463 11.08 0.49 -21.92
C LEU A 463 12.01 1.72 -22.04
N ASP A 464 11.51 2.91 -21.84
CA ASP A 464 12.26 4.17 -21.90
C ASP A 464 13.30 4.37 -20.76
N GLY A 465 13.61 3.30 -20.04
CA GLY A 465 14.56 3.31 -18.91
C GLY A 465 14.03 4.00 -17.63
N ARG A 466 12.74 4.36 -17.60
CA ARG A 466 12.08 4.92 -16.41
C ARG A 466 11.41 3.83 -15.61
N SER A 467 11.01 4.18 -14.38
CA SER A 467 10.14 3.32 -13.57
C SER A 467 8.80 3.08 -14.28
N VAL A 468 8.30 1.84 -14.22
CA VAL A 468 6.97 1.49 -14.75
C VAL A 468 5.90 1.48 -13.66
N LEU A 469 6.24 1.84 -12.42
CA LEU A 469 5.27 1.96 -11.32
C LEU A 469 4.21 3.03 -11.62
N PRO A 470 2.93 2.73 -11.40
CA PRO A 470 1.83 3.67 -11.60
C PRO A 470 2.03 5.02 -10.92
N ALA A 471 2.39 5.06 -9.63
CA ALA A 471 2.63 6.32 -8.92
C ALA A 471 3.74 7.19 -9.55
N HIS A 472 4.66 6.57 -10.29
CA HIS A 472 5.72 7.28 -10.99
C HIS A 472 5.30 7.78 -12.38
N ARG A 473 4.31 7.12 -13.00
CA ARG A 473 3.82 7.44 -14.34
C ARG A 473 2.55 8.28 -14.32
N LEU A 474 1.66 8.04 -13.36
CA LEU A 474 0.37 8.74 -13.20
C LEU A 474 0.47 9.98 -12.31
N GLY A 475 1.62 10.21 -11.71
CA GLY A 475 1.83 11.18 -10.62
C GLY A 475 1.71 12.65 -10.99
N THR A 476 1.45 12.99 -12.26
CA THR A 476 1.27 14.38 -12.64
C THR A 476 0.15 14.53 -13.65
N LYS A 477 -0.78 15.43 -13.38
CA LYS A 477 -1.74 16.02 -14.32
C LYS A 477 -1.08 16.56 -15.60
N GLU A 478 0.24 16.47 -15.71
CA GLU A 478 1.06 17.21 -16.68
C GLU A 478 1.46 16.41 -17.93
N GLN A 479 1.25 15.07 -17.95
CA GLN A 479 1.44 14.32 -19.19
C GLN A 479 0.24 14.50 -20.12
N GLY A 480 0.44 15.30 -21.14
CA GLY A 480 -0.61 15.69 -22.10
C GLY A 480 -1.25 17.04 -21.78
N LEU A 481 -0.85 17.72 -20.72
CA LEU A 481 -1.28 19.08 -20.43
C LEU A 481 -0.67 20.03 -21.47
N ASP A 482 -1.50 20.83 -22.07
CA ASP A 482 -1.02 22.03 -22.75
C ASP A 482 -0.54 23.03 -21.70
N HIS A 483 0.76 22.91 -21.33
CA HIS A 483 1.38 23.77 -20.33
C HIS A 483 1.17 25.27 -20.58
N PHE A 484 1.03 25.67 -21.85
CA PHE A 484 0.76 27.04 -22.19
C PHE A 484 -0.63 27.48 -21.71
N SER A 485 -1.68 26.72 -22.03
CA SER A 485 -3.04 27.02 -21.55
C SER A 485 -3.14 26.93 -20.04
N ALA A 486 -2.55 25.89 -19.42
CA ALA A 486 -2.52 25.74 -17.97
C ALA A 486 -1.81 26.90 -17.27
N THR A 487 -0.72 27.42 -17.83
CA THR A 487 -0.01 28.59 -17.28
C THR A 487 -0.85 29.87 -17.40
N LEU A 488 -1.58 30.06 -18.50
CA LEU A 488 -2.49 31.19 -18.65
C LEU A 488 -3.66 31.15 -17.65
N ASP A 489 -4.19 29.95 -17.40
CA ASP A 489 -5.26 29.77 -16.40
C ASP A 489 -4.74 30.04 -15.00
N ALA A 490 -3.58 29.49 -14.64
CA ALA A 490 -2.91 29.78 -13.35
C ALA A 490 -2.60 31.27 -13.18
N ARG A 491 -2.21 31.96 -14.27
CA ARG A 491 -2.01 33.42 -14.28
C ARG A 491 -3.30 34.18 -13.96
N ARG A 492 -4.44 33.79 -14.59
CA ARG A 492 -5.75 34.42 -14.32
C ARG A 492 -6.20 34.17 -12.88
N GLU A 493 -6.02 32.93 -12.39
CA GLU A 493 -6.35 32.56 -11.02
C GLU A 493 -5.54 33.38 -10.02
N ALA A 494 -4.22 33.46 -10.22
CA ALA A 494 -3.34 34.27 -9.37
C ALA A 494 -3.68 35.76 -9.38
N ALA A 495 -3.99 36.33 -10.54
CA ALA A 495 -4.42 37.73 -10.67
C ALA A 495 -5.76 38.02 -9.96
N THR A 496 -6.63 37.02 -9.88
CA THR A 496 -7.92 37.12 -9.16
C THR A 496 -7.72 36.97 -7.65
N ALA A 497 -6.90 36.01 -7.24
CA ALA A 497 -6.63 35.73 -5.83
C ALA A 497 -5.76 36.79 -5.16
N LEU A 498 -4.91 37.48 -5.91
CA LEU A 498 -3.94 38.47 -5.43
C LEU A 498 -4.10 39.80 -6.17
N PRO A 499 -5.17 40.56 -5.89
CA PRO A 499 -5.46 41.84 -6.61
C PRO A 499 -4.30 42.86 -6.54
N GLN A 500 -3.53 42.84 -5.45
CA GLN A 500 -2.37 43.70 -5.25
C GLN A 500 -1.20 43.40 -6.20
N LEU A 501 -1.16 42.20 -6.78
CA LEU A 501 -0.14 41.76 -7.73
C LEU A 501 -0.65 41.72 -9.17
N LYS A 502 -1.88 42.15 -9.43
CA LYS A 502 -2.56 41.99 -10.71
C LYS A 502 -1.79 42.61 -11.90
N GLU A 503 -1.19 43.77 -11.71
CA GLU A 503 -0.39 44.44 -12.74
C GLU A 503 0.85 43.61 -13.08
N TRP A 504 1.64 43.28 -12.06
CA TRP A 504 2.84 42.44 -12.24
C TRP A 504 2.53 41.08 -12.89
N ILE A 505 1.45 40.39 -12.46
CA ILE A 505 1.02 39.12 -13.02
C ILE A 505 0.58 39.31 -14.49
N GLY A 506 -0.04 40.47 -14.81
CA GLY A 506 -0.48 40.83 -16.15
C GLY A 506 0.65 41.04 -17.14
N ASP A 507 1.77 41.59 -16.66
CA ASP A 507 2.95 41.94 -17.46
C ASP A 507 3.87 40.74 -17.78
N LEU A 508 3.57 39.53 -17.20
CA LEU A 508 4.34 38.31 -17.49
C LEU A 508 4.23 37.93 -18.97
N GLY A 509 5.33 38.03 -19.71
CA GLY A 509 5.45 37.65 -21.12
C GLY A 509 5.44 36.13 -21.31
N ILE A 510 4.25 35.53 -21.54
CA ILE A 510 4.11 34.09 -21.75
C ILE A 510 3.81 33.84 -23.22
N ALA A 511 4.71 33.13 -23.92
CA ALA A 511 4.54 32.75 -25.31
C ALA A 511 4.63 31.23 -25.50
N ARG A 512 3.89 30.72 -26.50
CA ARG A 512 4.02 29.31 -26.88
C ARG A 512 5.31 29.12 -27.69
N ARG A 513 6.13 28.14 -27.30
CA ARG A 513 7.31 27.77 -28.09
C ARG A 513 6.84 27.15 -29.43
N ILE A 514 7.50 27.50 -30.52
CA ILE A 514 7.16 27.01 -31.86
C ILE A 514 7.34 25.48 -31.89
N PRO A 515 6.36 24.70 -32.44
CA PRO A 515 6.50 23.25 -32.58
C PRO A 515 7.74 22.88 -33.41
N GLY A 516 8.55 21.94 -32.92
CA GLY A 516 9.78 21.48 -33.57
C GLY A 516 11.08 21.88 -32.86
N GLY A 517 11.03 22.79 -31.90
CA GLY A 517 12.18 23.10 -31.02
C GLY A 517 12.16 22.23 -29.77
N GLU A 518 12.59 20.97 -29.85
CA GLU A 518 12.84 20.18 -28.62
C GLU A 518 13.94 20.84 -27.79
N VAL A 519 13.64 21.14 -26.52
CA VAL A 519 14.66 21.63 -25.60
C VAL A 519 15.55 20.46 -25.22
N ALA A 520 16.83 20.52 -25.55
CA ALA A 520 17.80 19.54 -25.13
C ALA A 520 17.86 19.51 -23.58
N HIS A 521 18.01 18.31 -23.03
CA HIS A 521 18.13 18.12 -21.58
C HIS A 521 19.46 17.44 -21.28
N ARG A 522 20.15 17.96 -20.27
CA ARG A 522 21.40 17.43 -19.79
C ARG A 522 21.31 17.05 -18.31
N LYS A 523 21.96 15.95 -17.92
CA LYS A 523 21.91 15.50 -16.53
C LYS A 523 22.74 16.40 -15.61
N VAL A 524 22.28 16.63 -14.39
CA VAL A 524 23.05 17.34 -13.35
C VAL A 524 24.43 16.70 -13.16
N GLY A 525 24.55 15.36 -13.23
CA GLY A 525 25.82 14.66 -13.15
C GLY A 525 26.82 15.03 -14.26
N GLU A 526 26.36 15.47 -15.42
CA GLU A 526 27.20 15.95 -16.51
C GLU A 526 27.69 17.38 -16.25
N HIS A 527 26.80 18.24 -15.75
CA HIS A 527 27.16 19.60 -15.32
C HIS A 527 28.16 19.58 -14.16
N LEU A 528 28.05 18.63 -13.23
CA LEU A 528 29.02 18.41 -12.16
C LEU A 528 30.38 17.99 -12.71
N ARG A 529 30.42 17.06 -13.69
CA ARG A 529 31.69 16.64 -14.33
C ARG A 529 32.33 17.75 -15.16
N ALA A 530 31.52 18.60 -15.77
CA ALA A 530 31.99 19.75 -16.53
C ALA A 530 32.40 20.95 -15.64
N GLY A 531 32.29 20.86 -14.33
CA GLY A 531 32.58 21.97 -13.41
C GLY A 531 31.60 23.14 -13.47
N GLN A 532 30.48 22.98 -14.17
CA GLN A 532 29.42 24.00 -14.29
C GLN A 532 28.54 24.05 -13.03
N LEU A 533 28.48 22.97 -12.27
CA LEU A 533 27.88 22.86 -10.94
C LEU A 533 28.88 22.25 -9.97
N ARG A 534 28.77 22.63 -8.70
CA ARG A 534 29.50 22.00 -7.59
C ARG A 534 28.49 21.50 -6.56
N LEU A 535 28.63 20.24 -6.16
CA LEU A 535 27.80 19.64 -5.12
C LEU A 535 28.40 19.94 -3.74
N LEU A 536 27.58 20.44 -2.84
CA LEU A 536 27.89 20.65 -1.44
C LEU A 536 27.21 19.54 -0.65
N ALA A 537 27.99 18.78 0.11
CA ALA A 537 27.46 17.69 0.94
C ALA A 537 26.85 18.25 2.23
N GLY A 538 25.75 17.67 2.66
CA GLY A 538 25.27 17.86 4.03
C GLY A 538 26.10 17.05 5.02
N HIS A 539 26.30 17.58 6.19
CA HIS A 539 27.15 17.01 7.24
C HIS A 539 26.31 16.36 8.34
N ARG A 540 26.87 15.34 8.98
CA ARG A 540 26.30 14.77 10.20
C ARG A 540 26.92 15.47 11.40
N ILE A 541 26.14 16.36 12.01
CA ILE A 541 26.50 17.12 13.20
C ILE A 541 25.68 16.56 14.35
N ARG A 542 26.25 16.46 15.54
CA ARG A 542 25.54 15.98 16.73
C ARG A 542 24.49 17.02 17.13
N GLU A 543 23.32 16.56 17.57
CA GLU A 543 22.25 17.45 18.03
C GLU A 543 22.67 18.26 19.25
N SER A 544 23.58 17.75 20.08
CA SER A 544 24.15 18.48 21.22
C SER A 544 24.93 19.73 20.85
N ASP A 545 25.46 19.78 19.64
CA ASP A 545 26.33 20.87 19.15
C ASP A 545 25.52 21.92 18.37
N ILE A 546 24.20 21.70 18.27
CA ILE A 546 23.24 22.61 17.64
C ILE A 546 22.52 23.39 18.74
N GLY A 547 22.65 24.73 18.71
CA GLY A 547 22.06 25.65 19.64
C GLY A 547 21.27 26.77 18.94
N ASP A 548 21.29 27.94 19.57
CA ASP A 548 20.60 29.17 19.12
C ASP A 548 21.57 30.28 18.67
N ALA A 549 22.87 30.06 18.80
CA ALA A 549 23.91 31.04 18.47
C ALA A 549 24.85 30.54 17.37
N GLY A 550 25.44 31.43 16.59
CA GLY A 550 26.40 31.12 15.54
C GLY A 550 25.81 31.08 14.13
N LEU A 551 26.35 30.19 13.25
CA LEU A 551 25.91 30.04 11.86
C LEU A 551 24.58 29.31 11.79
N MET A 552 23.73 29.70 10.85
CA MET A 552 22.46 29.03 10.59
C MET A 552 22.71 27.61 10.11
N VAL A 553 21.88 26.68 10.60
CA VAL A 553 21.87 25.29 10.20
C VAL A 553 20.64 25.02 9.34
N VAL A 554 20.80 24.28 8.24
CA VAL A 554 19.71 23.91 7.35
C VAL A 554 19.68 22.39 7.23
N GLY A 555 18.67 21.79 7.84
CA GLY A 555 18.41 20.37 7.80
C GLY A 555 17.05 20.05 7.17
N ARG A 556 16.62 18.82 7.38
CA ARG A 556 15.34 18.32 6.89
C ARG A 556 14.15 19.15 7.37
N GLU A 557 14.16 19.54 8.61
CA GLU A 557 13.04 20.25 9.26
C GLU A 557 12.83 21.64 8.67
N GLU A 558 13.92 22.38 8.41
CA GLU A 558 13.89 23.68 7.74
C GLU A 558 13.43 23.54 6.27
N MET A 559 13.89 22.49 5.58
CA MET A 559 13.48 22.22 4.18
C MET A 559 12.02 21.83 4.06
N LEU A 560 11.44 21.17 5.07
CA LEU A 560 10.02 20.82 5.13
C LEU A 560 9.14 21.94 5.68
N GLY A 561 9.74 23.00 6.24
CA GLY A 561 9.02 24.11 6.88
C GLY A 561 8.48 23.77 8.27
N ALA A 562 8.93 22.67 8.88
CA ALA A 562 8.60 22.32 10.26
C ALA A 562 9.30 23.25 11.27
N LEU A 563 10.50 23.73 10.93
CA LEU A 563 11.22 24.75 11.68
C LEU A 563 11.53 25.96 10.79
N PRO A 564 11.47 27.19 11.36
CA PRO A 564 11.91 28.40 10.67
C PRO A 564 13.43 28.36 10.41
N LEU A 565 13.87 28.92 9.29
CA LEU A 565 15.29 29.13 9.05
C LEU A 565 15.89 30.06 10.12
N GLY A 566 17.08 29.69 10.61
CA GLY A 566 17.83 30.45 11.60
C GLY A 566 17.41 30.16 13.04
N GLN A 567 16.43 29.32 13.30
CA GLN A 567 16.10 28.86 14.64
C GLN A 567 17.19 27.95 15.20
N ARG A 568 17.73 27.03 14.37
CA ARG A 568 18.86 26.20 14.75
C ARG A 568 20.15 26.80 14.22
N ARG A 569 21.16 26.82 15.06
CA ARG A 569 22.46 27.40 14.77
C ARG A 569 23.58 26.53 15.32
N ILE A 570 24.79 26.76 14.85
CA ILE A 570 26.00 26.11 15.38
C ILE A 570 27.04 27.17 15.68
N ALA A 571 27.60 27.12 16.90
CA ALA A 571 28.68 28.00 17.26
C ALA A 571 29.95 27.73 16.44
N LEU A 572 30.78 28.72 16.20
CA LEU A 572 31.99 28.56 15.39
C LEU A 572 32.99 27.60 16.05
N GLU A 573 33.00 27.58 17.39
CA GLU A 573 33.84 26.69 18.18
C GLU A 573 33.44 25.21 17.97
N ASP A 574 32.12 24.92 18.02
CA ASP A 574 31.59 23.59 17.77
C ASP A 574 31.77 23.17 16.30
N LEU A 575 31.59 24.12 15.36
CA LEU A 575 31.81 23.85 13.93
C LEU A 575 33.27 23.45 13.62
N ALA A 576 34.23 23.95 14.42
CA ALA A 576 35.64 23.61 14.27
C ALA A 576 35.93 22.12 14.48
N GLU A 577 35.04 21.37 15.19
CA GLU A 577 35.13 19.92 15.33
C GLU A 577 34.75 19.19 14.02
N TYR A 578 34.17 19.89 13.07
CA TYR A 578 33.72 19.36 11.79
C TYR A 578 34.48 19.98 10.60
N PRO A 579 35.78 19.68 10.44
CA PRO A 579 36.65 20.35 9.45
C PRO A 579 36.22 20.13 7.99
N GLN A 580 35.37 19.13 7.74
CA GLN A 580 34.79 18.85 6.44
C GLN A 580 33.55 19.71 6.13
N ALA A 581 32.98 20.36 7.15
CA ALA A 581 31.77 21.13 6.99
C ALA A 581 32.06 22.40 6.16
N GLN A 582 31.29 22.53 5.08
CA GLN A 582 31.37 23.70 4.19
C GLN A 582 30.20 24.62 4.45
N THR A 583 30.48 25.92 4.47
CA THR A 583 29.43 26.94 4.52
C THR A 583 28.90 27.21 3.11
N THR A 584 27.62 27.53 3.05
CA THR A 584 26.98 27.94 1.80
C THR A 584 27.35 29.40 1.47
N GLU A 585 27.08 29.76 0.24
CA GLU A 585 27.27 31.10 -0.27
C GLU A 585 25.95 31.60 -0.90
N LEU A 586 25.82 32.93 -1.00
CA LEU A 586 24.67 33.57 -1.65
C LEU A 586 24.43 32.95 -3.05
N GLY A 587 23.21 32.51 -3.30
CA GLY A 587 22.80 31.86 -4.56
C GLY A 587 23.06 30.34 -4.63
N ASP A 588 23.55 29.71 -3.56
CA ASP A 588 23.54 28.26 -3.49
C ASP A 588 22.11 27.72 -3.42
N VAL A 589 21.86 26.57 -4.01
CA VAL A 589 20.52 25.94 -4.01
C VAL A 589 20.50 24.75 -3.07
N PHE A 590 19.73 24.83 -2.00
CA PHE A 590 19.49 23.72 -1.08
C PHE A 590 18.57 22.69 -1.71
N LEU A 591 18.84 21.42 -1.46
CA LEU A 591 18.17 20.30 -2.08
C LEU A 591 17.92 19.17 -1.07
N LEU A 592 16.65 18.82 -0.88
CA LEU A 592 16.21 17.62 -0.17
C LEU A 592 15.53 16.68 -1.15
N THR A 593 16.01 15.44 -1.26
CA THR A 593 15.54 14.47 -2.25
C THR A 593 14.76 13.31 -1.64
N GLU A 594 14.43 13.39 -0.36
CA GLU A 594 13.60 12.40 0.34
C GLU A 594 12.12 12.77 0.21
N HIS A 595 11.27 11.79 -0.10
CA HIS A 595 9.83 11.98 -0.30
C HIS A 595 9.45 13.02 -1.38
N GLY A 596 10.27 13.14 -2.39
CA GLY A 596 10.17 14.12 -3.46
C GLY A 596 11.34 15.11 -3.45
N VAL A 597 11.41 15.94 -4.48
CA VAL A 597 12.45 16.96 -4.62
C VAL A 597 11.94 18.27 -4.05
N ARG A 598 12.60 18.77 -3.02
CA ARG A 598 12.36 20.10 -2.47
C ARG A 598 13.60 20.94 -2.59
N THR A 599 13.44 22.16 -3.01
CA THR A 599 14.53 23.09 -3.27
C THR A 599 14.28 24.43 -2.60
N ARG A 600 15.35 25.11 -2.29
CA ARG A 600 15.34 26.49 -1.78
C ARG A 600 16.62 27.20 -2.18
N VAL A 601 16.53 28.46 -2.53
CA VAL A 601 17.71 29.32 -2.79
C VAL A 601 18.21 29.89 -1.47
N ASP A 602 19.53 29.97 -1.31
CA ASP A 602 20.19 30.65 -0.21
C ASP A 602 20.33 32.14 -0.55
N ASP A 603 19.48 32.95 0.04
CA ASP A 603 19.46 34.41 -0.17
C ASP A 603 20.48 35.18 0.68
N ALA A 604 21.14 34.52 1.62
CA ALA A 604 22.05 35.17 2.57
C ALA A 604 23.47 34.60 2.54
N GLY A 605 23.63 33.33 2.31
CA GLY A 605 24.87 32.59 2.47
C GLY A 605 25.22 32.32 3.94
N GLY A 606 26.31 31.56 4.16
CA GLY A 606 26.83 31.32 5.51
C GLY A 606 26.06 30.23 6.29
N CYS A 607 25.25 29.42 5.63
CA CYS A 607 24.57 28.29 6.28
C CYS A 607 25.42 27.05 6.32
N VAL A 608 25.18 26.17 7.29
CA VAL A 608 25.75 24.83 7.37
C VAL A 608 24.64 23.80 7.03
N LEU A 609 24.90 22.94 6.06
CA LEU A 609 23.94 21.94 5.62
C LEU A 609 24.04 20.67 6.45
N LEU A 610 22.92 20.21 7.02
CA LEU A 610 22.83 18.91 7.68
C LEU A 610 22.37 17.82 6.72
N ALA A 611 23.00 16.64 6.77
CA ALA A 611 22.50 15.49 6.05
C ALA A 611 21.04 15.16 6.49
N PRO A 612 20.12 14.83 5.55
CA PRO A 612 20.35 14.49 4.14
C PRO A 612 20.26 15.67 3.14
N VAL A 613 20.18 16.92 3.61
CA VAL A 613 20.16 18.11 2.74
C VAL A 613 21.51 18.26 2.04
N GLN A 614 21.48 18.60 0.77
CA GLN A 614 22.64 18.88 -0.07
C GLN A 614 22.51 20.27 -0.65
N GLY A 615 23.60 20.81 -1.17
CA GLY A 615 23.59 22.08 -1.89
C GLY A 615 24.16 21.95 -3.29
N LEU A 616 23.72 22.81 -4.18
CA LEU A 616 24.30 22.99 -5.51
C LEU A 616 24.75 24.42 -5.68
N ARG A 617 26.02 24.60 -6.02
CA ARG A 617 26.63 25.90 -6.29
C ARG A 617 26.85 26.05 -7.80
N ILE A 618 26.59 27.27 -8.31
CA ILE A 618 26.81 27.64 -9.70
C ILE A 618 28.06 28.55 -9.76
N PRO A 619 29.27 28.04 -10.10
CA PRO A 619 30.48 28.83 -10.09
C PRO A 619 30.44 30.07 -11.02
N ALA A 620 29.79 29.95 -12.19
CA ALA A 620 29.62 31.06 -13.12
C ALA A 620 28.77 32.21 -12.52
N TYR A 621 27.73 31.87 -11.76
CA TYR A 621 26.89 32.86 -11.08
C TYR A 621 27.68 33.61 -9.99
N ARG A 622 28.53 32.92 -9.26
CA ARG A 622 29.43 33.55 -8.26
C ARG A 622 30.38 34.55 -8.92
N ARG A 623 31.01 34.18 -10.03
CA ARG A 623 31.88 35.05 -10.80
C ARG A 623 31.13 36.26 -11.38
N PHE A 624 29.87 36.06 -11.77
CA PHE A 624 28.99 37.15 -12.19
C PHE A 624 28.71 38.15 -11.05
N LEU A 625 28.39 37.67 -9.84
CA LEU A 625 28.20 38.54 -8.67
C LEU A 625 29.46 39.30 -8.30
N ALA A 626 30.65 38.74 -8.55
CA ALA A 626 31.92 39.38 -8.37
C ALA A 626 32.31 40.37 -9.52
N GLY A 627 31.49 40.46 -10.58
CA GLY A 627 31.74 41.28 -11.74
C GLY A 627 32.80 40.73 -12.69
N GLU A 628 33.17 39.48 -12.57
CA GLU A 628 34.27 38.85 -13.35
C GLU A 628 33.81 38.30 -14.72
N VAL A 629 32.52 38.02 -14.87
CA VAL A 629 31.91 37.47 -16.12
C VAL A 629 30.64 38.25 -16.45
N ARG A 630 30.30 38.25 -17.76
CA ARG A 630 29.10 38.92 -18.26
C ARG A 630 27.84 38.10 -18.01
N PRO A 631 26.66 38.75 -17.99
CA PRO A 631 25.36 38.05 -17.81
C PRO A 631 25.14 36.89 -18.81
N GLU A 632 25.60 37.05 -20.06
CA GLU A 632 25.45 36.06 -21.14
C GLU A 632 26.32 34.79 -20.94
N GLU A 633 27.33 34.88 -20.08
CA GLU A 633 28.21 33.75 -19.76
C GLU A 633 27.64 32.87 -18.62
N VAL A 634 26.55 33.31 -18.00
CA VAL A 634 25.89 32.58 -16.90
C VAL A 634 24.79 31.68 -17.47
N TRP A 635 25.12 30.45 -17.72
CA TRP A 635 24.24 29.44 -18.31
C TRP A 635 23.05 29.04 -17.47
N MET A 636 23.12 29.22 -16.13
CA MET A 636 22.08 28.90 -15.15
C MET A 636 22.13 29.86 -13.95
N ARG A 637 20.98 30.16 -13.36
CA ARG A 637 20.85 31.03 -12.18
C ARG A 637 20.12 30.31 -11.06
N PRO A 638 20.21 30.79 -9.79
CA PRO A 638 19.72 30.06 -8.60
C PRO A 638 18.24 29.71 -8.62
N HIS A 639 17.32 30.64 -8.88
CA HIS A 639 15.89 30.36 -8.84
C HIS A 639 15.42 29.44 -9.99
N PRO A 640 15.85 29.63 -11.26
CA PRO A 640 15.64 28.61 -12.31
C PRO A 640 16.19 27.24 -11.94
N LEU A 641 17.41 27.15 -11.42
CA LEU A 641 17.98 25.87 -10.99
C LEU A 641 17.09 25.21 -9.94
N ALA A 642 16.69 25.94 -8.91
CA ALA A 642 15.81 25.44 -7.84
C ALA A 642 14.49 24.90 -8.39
N GLN A 643 13.79 25.66 -9.21
CA GLN A 643 12.48 25.30 -9.74
C GLN A 643 12.55 24.19 -10.79
N LEU A 644 13.56 24.19 -11.66
CA LEU A 644 13.77 23.16 -12.67
C LEU A 644 14.15 21.81 -12.04
N LEU A 645 14.93 21.81 -10.94
CA LEU A 645 15.19 20.59 -10.17
C LEU A 645 13.94 20.05 -9.49
N ALA A 646 13.09 20.93 -8.96
CA ALA A 646 11.83 20.55 -8.32
C ALA A 646 10.72 20.22 -9.33
N ALA A 647 10.93 20.41 -10.63
CA ALA A 647 9.95 20.15 -11.67
C ALA A 647 9.46 18.70 -11.66
N PRO A 648 8.20 18.44 -12.04
CA PRO A 648 7.57 17.12 -12.02
C PRO A 648 8.39 16.03 -12.73
N ARG A 649 9.04 16.38 -13.83
CA ARG A 649 9.94 15.48 -14.58
C ARG A 649 11.04 14.87 -13.71
N ASN A 650 11.63 15.66 -12.80
CA ASN A 650 12.67 15.18 -11.88
C ASN A 650 12.08 14.46 -10.67
N GLN A 651 10.92 14.86 -10.22
CA GLN A 651 10.20 14.18 -9.14
C GLN A 651 9.83 12.73 -9.48
N GLN A 652 9.57 12.44 -10.75
CA GLN A 652 9.24 11.10 -11.24
C GLN A 652 10.44 10.13 -11.26
N ARG A 653 11.66 10.61 -11.08
CA ARG A 653 12.90 9.80 -11.13
C ARG A 653 13.30 9.16 -9.81
N GLY A 654 12.49 9.28 -8.77
CA GLY A 654 12.77 8.70 -7.46
C GLY A 654 12.79 7.17 -7.47
N SER A 655 13.76 6.58 -6.75
CA SER A 655 13.87 5.15 -6.49
C SER A 655 13.84 4.88 -4.98
N GLY A 656 13.34 3.73 -4.59
CA GLY A 656 13.25 3.26 -3.20
C GLY A 656 11.82 2.98 -2.79
N SER A 657 11.61 1.90 -2.05
CA SER A 657 10.30 1.41 -1.61
C SER A 657 9.80 2.08 -0.34
N LEU A 658 10.69 2.36 0.62
CA LEU A 658 10.35 2.98 1.91
C LEU A 658 10.49 4.50 1.90
N VAL A 659 11.59 4.99 1.32
CA VAL A 659 11.86 6.42 1.16
C VAL A 659 12.26 6.65 -0.28
N ARG A 660 11.37 7.29 -1.03
CA ARG A 660 11.64 7.66 -2.41
C ARG A 660 12.74 8.71 -2.43
N ARG A 661 13.92 8.33 -2.91
CA ARG A 661 15.06 9.22 -3.10
C ARG A 661 15.30 9.45 -4.57
N VAL A 662 15.48 10.71 -4.95
CA VAL A 662 15.92 11.07 -6.29
C VAL A 662 17.42 11.28 -6.26
N SER A 663 18.15 10.60 -7.12
CA SER A 663 19.60 10.88 -7.27
C SER A 663 19.78 12.25 -7.90
N VAL A 664 20.47 13.15 -7.23
CA VAL A 664 20.75 14.50 -7.73
C VAL A 664 21.46 14.44 -9.10
N ARG A 665 22.38 13.51 -9.28
CA ARG A 665 23.16 13.36 -10.52
C ARG A 665 22.31 12.92 -11.72
N ASP A 666 21.18 12.27 -11.46
CA ASP A 666 20.29 11.74 -12.50
C ASP A 666 19.17 12.71 -12.89
N MET A 667 19.05 13.85 -12.22
CA MET A 667 18.09 14.89 -12.55
C MET A 667 18.45 15.53 -13.90
N ASP A 668 17.41 15.87 -14.67
CA ASP A 668 17.57 16.57 -15.94
C ASP A 668 17.41 18.08 -15.77
N LEU A 669 18.24 18.83 -16.46
CA LEU A 669 18.10 20.26 -16.62
C LEU A 669 17.96 20.59 -18.12
N PRO A 670 17.01 21.45 -18.51
CA PRO A 670 16.91 21.92 -19.87
C PRO A 670 18.09 22.85 -20.22
N GLU A 671 18.59 22.73 -21.43
CA GLU A 671 19.54 23.71 -21.98
C GLU A 671 18.76 24.91 -22.52
N LEU A 672 18.76 25.99 -21.77
CA LEU A 672 18.08 27.23 -22.10
C LEU A 672 19.08 28.30 -22.54
N PRO A 673 18.71 29.21 -23.46
CA PRO A 673 19.51 30.41 -23.75
C PRO A 673 19.72 31.26 -22.47
N PRO A 674 20.89 31.88 -22.27
CA PRO A 674 21.18 32.69 -21.09
C PRO A 674 20.16 33.82 -20.86
N GLU A 675 19.61 34.39 -21.93
CA GLU A 675 18.59 35.44 -21.85
C GLU A 675 17.26 34.89 -21.26
N GLU A 676 16.81 33.71 -21.70
CA GLU A 676 15.63 33.04 -21.13
C GLU A 676 15.85 32.69 -19.65
N VAL A 677 17.06 32.26 -19.28
CA VAL A 677 17.43 31.99 -17.89
C VAL A 677 17.42 33.26 -17.05
N ALA A 678 17.87 34.39 -17.61
CA ALA A 678 17.86 35.67 -16.90
C ALA A 678 16.43 36.20 -16.67
N GLU A 679 15.56 36.06 -17.65
CA GLU A 679 14.15 36.45 -17.55
C GLU A 679 13.41 35.53 -16.54
N LEU A 680 13.64 34.24 -16.63
CA LEU A 680 13.06 33.26 -15.69
C LEU A 680 13.53 33.52 -14.25
N GLU A 681 14.81 33.89 -14.04
CA GLU A 681 15.33 34.29 -12.73
C GLU A 681 14.58 35.50 -12.19
N ALA A 682 14.37 36.54 -12.98
CA ALA A 682 13.66 37.72 -12.54
C ALA A 682 12.25 37.42 -12.09
N ILE A 683 11.51 36.62 -12.85
CA ILE A 683 10.15 36.20 -12.53
C ILE A 683 10.11 35.34 -11.26
N LEU A 684 10.98 34.33 -11.17
CA LEU A 684 10.96 33.39 -10.03
C LEU A 684 11.46 34.03 -8.74
N ALA A 685 12.49 34.89 -8.81
CA ALA A 685 12.97 35.63 -7.66
C ALA A 685 11.89 36.59 -7.10
N GLU A 686 11.15 37.26 -7.99
CA GLU A 686 10.01 38.08 -7.58
C GLU A 686 8.90 37.22 -6.96
N THR A 687 8.56 36.10 -7.57
CA THR A 687 7.58 35.16 -7.04
C THR A 687 7.95 34.72 -5.62
N ASP A 688 9.21 34.39 -5.37
CA ASP A 688 9.66 33.92 -4.05
C ASP A 688 9.68 35.06 -3.03
N ARG A 689 9.99 36.29 -3.44
CA ARG A 689 9.82 37.48 -2.59
C ARG A 689 8.37 37.68 -2.16
N GLN A 690 7.44 37.66 -3.10
CA GLN A 690 6.02 37.79 -2.82
C GLN A 690 5.48 36.67 -1.90
N ARG A 691 5.93 35.43 -2.12
CA ARG A 691 5.61 34.31 -1.21
C ARG A 691 6.12 34.53 0.20
N ALA A 692 7.31 35.07 0.34
CA ALA A 692 7.88 35.39 1.65
C ALA A 692 7.09 36.49 2.37
N ASP A 693 6.65 37.53 1.65
CA ASP A 693 5.83 38.61 2.18
C ASP A 693 4.45 38.12 2.64
N ILE A 694 3.77 37.30 1.83
CA ILE A 694 2.48 36.71 2.19
C ILE A 694 2.60 35.78 3.41
N ARG A 695 3.67 35.01 3.52
CA ARG A 695 3.92 34.15 4.69
C ARG A 695 4.16 35.01 5.94
N ARG A 696 4.87 36.14 5.84
CA ARG A 696 5.07 37.05 6.96
C ARG A 696 3.76 37.69 7.43
N GLN A 697 2.89 38.07 6.48
CA GLN A 697 1.57 38.60 6.79
C GLN A 697 0.70 37.57 7.51
N LEU A 698 0.68 36.32 7.01
CA LEU A 698 -0.04 35.21 7.63
C LEU A 698 0.47 34.95 9.06
N ALA A 699 1.78 34.81 9.22
CA ALA A 699 2.38 34.60 10.53
C ALA A 699 2.08 35.73 11.53
N ALA A 700 1.99 36.99 11.06
CA ALA A 700 1.58 38.11 11.89
C ALA A 700 0.12 38.00 12.35
N LEU A 701 -0.79 37.56 11.46
CA LEU A 701 -2.18 37.31 11.80
C LEU A 701 -2.33 36.14 12.78
N ASP A 702 -1.60 35.03 12.55
CA ASP A 702 -1.61 33.90 13.46
C ASP A 702 -1.09 34.27 14.86
N ASN A 703 0.00 35.06 14.93
CA ASN A 703 0.51 35.55 16.20
C ASN A 703 -0.51 36.48 16.90
N LEU A 704 -1.17 37.37 16.15
CA LEU A 704 -2.22 38.20 16.69
C LEU A 704 -3.36 37.36 17.28
N ALA A 705 -3.85 36.37 16.52
CA ALA A 705 -4.91 35.48 16.98
C ALA A 705 -4.50 34.69 18.23
N LEU A 706 -3.28 34.16 18.25
CA LEU A 706 -2.72 33.46 19.41
C LEU A 706 -2.64 34.36 20.65
N ARG A 707 -2.10 35.59 20.51
CA ARG A 707 -1.97 36.57 21.63
C ARG A 707 -3.31 37.02 22.16
N LEU A 708 -4.28 37.28 21.28
CA LEU A 708 -5.64 37.61 21.68
C LEU A 708 -6.30 36.46 22.45
N SER A 709 -6.18 35.22 21.92
CA SER A 709 -6.76 34.04 22.56
C SER A 709 -6.14 33.77 23.93
N ALA A 710 -4.81 33.83 24.02
CA ALA A 710 -4.10 33.64 25.29
C ALA A 710 -4.47 34.71 26.30
N GLY A 711 -4.41 36.00 25.94
CA GLY A 711 -4.74 37.09 26.88
C GLY A 711 -6.19 37.10 27.36
N VAL A 712 -7.13 36.61 26.53
CA VAL A 712 -8.52 36.43 26.96
C VAL A 712 -8.65 35.22 27.88
N ALA A 713 -7.95 34.11 27.57
CA ALA A 713 -7.98 32.88 28.38
C ALA A 713 -7.35 33.09 29.77
N ASP A 714 -6.28 33.86 29.84
CA ASP A 714 -5.59 34.21 31.09
C ASP A 714 -6.30 35.31 31.89
N GLY A 715 -7.33 35.93 31.30
CA GLY A 715 -8.09 37.01 31.94
C GLY A 715 -7.43 38.40 31.88
N ASP A 716 -6.32 38.52 31.18
CA ASP A 716 -5.56 39.78 31.04
C ASP A 716 -6.20 40.74 30.03
N LEU A 717 -7.00 40.23 29.09
CA LEU A 717 -7.63 41.03 28.04
C LEU A 717 -9.15 40.92 28.10
N ALA A 718 -9.84 42.07 28.02
CA ALA A 718 -11.26 42.16 27.79
C ALA A 718 -11.53 42.82 26.42
N LEU A 719 -12.20 42.12 25.52
CA LEU A 719 -12.57 42.64 24.22
C LEU A 719 -13.76 43.61 24.34
N ARG A 720 -13.60 44.85 23.92
CA ARG A 720 -14.70 45.83 23.84
C ARG A 720 -15.12 46.01 22.38
N ARG A 721 -16.41 45.87 22.10
CA ARG A 721 -16.96 46.25 20.79
C ARG A 721 -16.71 47.74 20.55
N ARG A 722 -16.15 48.10 19.39
CA ARG A 722 -16.13 49.49 18.95
C ARG A 722 -17.56 49.98 18.76
N PRO A 723 -17.94 51.13 19.32
CA PRO A 723 -19.22 51.75 19.00
C PRO A 723 -19.23 52.12 17.50
N GLY A 724 -20.13 51.52 16.73
CA GLY A 724 -20.32 51.88 15.31
C GLY A 724 -19.95 50.81 14.27
N SER A 725 -19.51 49.61 14.65
CA SER A 725 -19.39 48.46 13.72
C SER A 725 -20.62 47.55 13.85
N ALA A 726 -21.69 47.87 13.15
CA ALA A 726 -22.81 46.97 12.85
C ALA A 726 -22.65 46.38 11.47
#